data_f12292cbb7741ec09c3d5e951fc91558
#
_entry.id   f12292cbb7741ec09c3d5e951fc91558
#
_cell.length_a   1.000
_cell.length_b   1.000
_cell.length_c   1.000
_cell.angle_alpha   90.00
_cell.angle_beta   90.00
_cell.angle_gamma   90.00
#
_symmetry.space_group_name_H-M   'P 1'
#
loop_
_entity.id
_entity.type
_entity.pdbx_description
1 polymer ?
#
loop_
_entity_poly.entity_id
_entity_poly.type
_entity_poly.pdbx_seq_one_letter_code
_entity_poly.pdbx_strand_id
1 'polypeptide(L)'
;MNLRHGHLWQRLGLTIVSGIVATSYAPAALAAPVDEQGAQSDSSIADSQVSRSEEEAQSGSAAVDQTSARDADTAEAATASSEEKAEEGGSAQVLTFPGTSGPTRIHILSTAGAADAILLESRGVFAMIDGGEGVGAPDGSDPRYPWRDGIEGAAKGDTDWVLGYLRRNGVTSSNLAFYLGTHAHSDHIDNADDIIYAFHPQAILTPEYSDAWITDKSRLWDNQWCYDNMMTAARWAASAYGATIIQHVNDDDTHIQLGDMDVQLIPVDPDENYKKVGVRDANLIAYTAKVNAFGHSAYLAADLEARGGYEDRIAPIVGHVDLLKAGHHGMASSNFPPFMETLSPSMIVQTGPKWFTPDSLTDSVIHGDTSWAPTLDLWSAGSIPAIVATFTSSGISYNDLSAASWGHEYGGVTPRAWWFKGARPSATTGWWQGRSGYWYYFAGKPSAEASAWVYDRGSWYWMGATGAMASSEWIHDGTDWYYIEASGHLAGSGWMWNSGSWYYLSNGRMTTGWLLDHGTWYYMDPHTGAMRTGWVRIDDRWYYLGSSGAMSTGWLHSDGAWYYLSGSGAMVTGWLRSGGDWYYLSSSGAMTTGWFQDGSSWYFSSASGVMHTGWLNSGSNWYYMSGNGAMSTGWTKVAGAWYYMGGSGAMVTGMQVIDGRRSTFDSSGRWVGYAS
;
A
#
# COMPACT_ATOMS: atom_id res chain seq x y z
N MET A 1 -6.77 34.29 29.79
CA MET A 1 -6.44 35.46 28.96
C MET A 1 -5.98 34.89 27.64
N ASN A 2 -6.83 34.97 26.63
CA ASN A 2 -6.64 34.34 25.32
C ASN A 2 -5.48 34.97 24.54
N LEU A 3 -4.59 34.17 24.00
CA LEU A 3 -3.78 34.57 22.86
C LEU A 3 -3.80 33.44 21.80
N ARG A 4 -4.42 33.82 20.69
CA ARG A 4 -4.59 33.07 19.46
C ARG A 4 -3.24 32.87 18.79
N HIS A 5 -2.92 31.65 18.39
CA HIS A 5 -1.92 31.35 17.36
C HIS A 5 -2.63 31.19 16.02
N GLY A 6 -2.74 32.24 15.31
CA GLY A 6 -3.12 32.28 13.90
C GLY A 6 -2.37 33.45 13.26
N HIS A 7 -1.86 33.21 12.05
CA HIS A 7 -1.20 34.16 11.16
C HIS A 7 0.31 34.36 11.28
N LEU A 8 1.08 33.43 10.72
CA LEU A 8 2.45 33.72 10.32
C LEU A 8 2.69 33.70 8.78
N TRP A 9 1.69 33.36 8.00
CA TRP A 9 1.84 33.17 6.53
C TRP A 9 1.40 34.36 5.66
N GLN A 10 0.93 35.46 6.24
CA GLN A 10 0.44 36.62 5.47
C GLN A 10 1.44 37.80 5.31
N ARG A 11 2.71 37.66 5.66
CA ARG A 11 3.67 38.76 5.54
C ARG A 11 4.93 38.45 4.73
N LEU A 12 4.81 37.77 3.60
CA LEU A 12 5.83 37.76 2.56
C LEU A 12 5.23 38.20 1.23
N GLY A 13 4.63 39.38 1.25
CA GLY A 13 4.35 40.20 0.06
C GLY A 13 5.64 40.88 -0.34
N LEU A 14 6.30 40.43 -1.36
CA LEU A 14 7.53 40.98 -1.85
C LEU A 14 7.34 41.85 -3.05
N THR A 15 7.82 43.04 -2.94
CA THR A 15 8.09 43.96 -4.03
C THR A 15 9.33 43.45 -4.82
N ILE A 16 9.15 43.03 -6.06
CA ILE A 16 10.26 42.77 -6.97
C ILE A 16 10.36 43.91 -7.96
N VAL A 17 11.47 44.62 -7.85
CA VAL A 17 11.92 45.63 -8.84
C VAL A 17 12.58 44.87 -10.00
N SER A 18 12.15 45.22 -11.20
CA SER A 18 12.63 44.72 -12.49
C SER A 18 14.08 45.04 -12.74
N GLY A 19 14.85 44.04 -13.14
CA GLY A 19 16.16 44.20 -13.77
C GLY A 19 16.33 43.15 -14.87
N ILE A 20 16.16 43.60 -16.12
CA ILE A 20 16.35 42.81 -17.34
C ILE A 20 17.84 42.72 -17.63
N VAL A 21 18.39 41.48 -17.70
CA VAL A 21 19.57 41.19 -18.54
C VAL A 21 19.34 39.90 -19.27
N ALA A 22 19.21 40.01 -20.58
CA ALA A 22 19.08 38.88 -21.50
C ALA A 22 20.47 38.32 -21.82
N THR A 23 20.68 37.01 -21.62
CA THR A 23 21.70 36.27 -22.35
C THR A 23 21.10 34.92 -22.80
N SER A 24 21.09 34.79 -24.11
CA SER A 24 20.66 33.63 -24.89
C SER A 24 21.62 32.44 -24.74
N TYR A 25 21.09 31.26 -24.37
CA TYR A 25 21.71 29.98 -24.73
C TYR A 25 20.66 29.01 -25.20
N ALA A 26 20.88 28.44 -26.37
CA ALA A 26 20.07 27.44 -27.00
C ALA A 26 20.30 26.07 -26.35
N PRO A 27 19.28 25.19 -26.26
CA PRO A 27 19.47 23.83 -25.79
C PRO A 27 19.98 22.92 -26.90
N ALA A 28 21.06 22.18 -26.60
CA ALA A 28 21.54 21.08 -27.43
C ALA A 28 20.64 19.84 -27.31
N ALA A 29 20.33 19.25 -28.44
CA ALA A 29 19.63 18.00 -28.58
C ALA A 29 20.47 16.84 -28.01
N LEU A 30 19.89 16.01 -27.16
CA LEU A 30 20.47 14.74 -26.71
C LEU A 30 19.97 13.62 -27.62
N ALA A 31 20.92 13.05 -28.38
CA ALA A 31 20.75 11.81 -29.14
C ALA A 31 20.95 10.59 -28.23
N ALA A 32 20.26 9.51 -28.55
CA ALA A 32 20.36 8.22 -27.91
C ALA A 32 21.74 7.56 -28.13
N PRO A 33 22.23 6.73 -27.20
CA PRO A 33 23.43 5.92 -27.45
C PRO A 33 23.10 4.59 -28.09
N VAL A 34 23.91 4.22 -29.07
CA VAL A 34 24.02 2.94 -29.74
C VAL A 34 25.08 2.10 -28.98
N ASP A 35 24.86 0.78 -28.94
CA ASP A 35 25.76 -0.27 -28.45
C ASP A 35 27.16 -0.18 -29.04
N GLU A 36 28.19 -0.54 -28.27
CA GLU A 36 29.20 -1.53 -28.68
C GLU A 36 30.15 -1.97 -27.57
N GLN A 37 30.53 -3.21 -27.73
CA GLN A 37 31.29 -4.15 -26.94
C GLN A 37 32.75 -3.74 -26.62
N GLY A 38 33.23 -4.34 -25.52
CA GLY A 38 34.51 -5.03 -25.59
C GLY A 38 35.62 -4.59 -24.65
N ALA A 39 36.06 -5.59 -23.91
CA ALA A 39 37.45 -5.90 -23.50
C ALA A 39 37.77 -5.91 -22.00
N GLN A 40 38.15 -7.09 -21.64
CA GLN A 40 38.80 -7.66 -20.46
C GLN A 40 39.92 -6.83 -19.82
N SER A 41 40.06 -6.97 -18.48
CA SER A 41 41.27 -7.55 -17.86
C SER A 41 41.15 -7.66 -16.34
N ASP A 42 41.26 -8.88 -15.86
CA ASP A 42 42.05 -9.47 -14.78
C ASP A 42 42.39 -8.72 -13.49
N SER A 43 42.02 -9.33 -12.37
CA SER A 43 42.89 -9.94 -11.36
C SER A 43 42.06 -10.28 -10.10
N SER A 44 41.75 -11.53 -9.84
CA SER A 44 42.37 -12.58 -9.02
C SER A 44 42.58 -12.26 -7.55
N ILE A 45 42.10 -13.20 -6.74
CA ILE A 45 42.60 -13.80 -5.47
C ILE A 45 41.41 -13.99 -4.50
N ALA A 46 41.11 -15.07 -3.86
CA ALA A 46 41.53 -16.44 -3.83
C ALA A 46 40.53 -17.25 -3.01
N ASP A 47 40.38 -18.46 -3.45
CA ASP A 47 39.82 -19.64 -2.85
C ASP A 47 40.05 -19.85 -1.35
N SER A 48 39.05 -20.39 -0.67
CA SER A 48 39.30 -21.51 0.25
C SER A 48 38.05 -22.39 0.35
N GLN A 49 38.12 -23.49 -0.37
CA GLN A 49 37.26 -24.66 -0.18
C GLN A 49 37.65 -25.38 1.11
N VAL A 50 36.69 -25.90 1.85
CA VAL A 50 36.88 -27.08 2.69
C VAL A 50 35.75 -28.08 2.40
N SER A 51 36.26 -29.26 2.12
CA SER A 51 35.65 -30.44 1.55
C SER A 51 34.65 -31.18 2.42
N ARG A 52 33.75 -31.86 1.69
CA ARG A 52 32.88 -32.98 2.08
C ARG A 52 33.54 -34.09 2.89
N SER A 53 32.72 -34.71 3.76
CA SER A 53 32.82 -36.16 3.95
C SER A 53 31.37 -36.71 4.09
N GLU A 54 31.10 -37.65 3.18
CA GLU A 54 29.93 -38.52 3.16
C GLU A 54 30.10 -39.59 4.24
N GLU A 55 28.97 -39.93 4.91
CA GLU A 55 28.83 -41.29 5.47
C GLU A 55 27.37 -41.70 5.41
N GLU A 56 27.11 -42.73 4.63
CA GLU A 56 25.86 -43.46 4.51
C GLU A 56 25.56 -44.29 5.77
N ALA A 57 24.31 -44.34 6.20
CA ALA A 57 23.79 -45.51 6.88
C ALA A 57 22.30 -45.69 6.57
N GLN A 58 22.00 -46.80 5.93
CA GLN A 58 20.69 -47.37 5.61
C GLN A 58 19.98 -47.92 6.84
N SER A 59 18.67 -47.79 6.83
CA SER A 59 17.62 -48.79 7.11
C SER A 59 16.45 -48.07 7.83
N GLY A 60 15.20 -48.25 7.54
CA GLY A 60 14.40 -49.24 6.90
C GLY A 60 12.93 -48.90 7.12
N SER A 61 12.20 -49.05 6.08
CA SER A 61 10.79 -49.08 5.80
C SER A 61 9.79 -49.20 6.97
N ALA A 62 8.73 -48.35 6.93
CA ALA A 62 7.36 -48.85 7.00
C ALA A 62 6.42 -47.80 6.37
N ALA A 63 5.94 -48.09 5.20
CA ALA A 63 4.86 -47.39 4.52
C ALA A 63 3.52 -47.63 5.24
N VAL A 64 2.78 -46.57 5.49
CA VAL A 64 1.33 -46.63 5.63
C VAL A 64 0.72 -45.67 4.61
N ASP A 65 0.10 -46.30 3.64
CA ASP A 65 -0.69 -45.75 2.56
C ASP A 65 -1.96 -45.10 3.12
N GLN A 66 -2.21 -43.83 2.83
CA GLN A 66 -3.56 -43.27 2.83
C GLN A 66 -3.70 -42.30 1.65
N THR A 67 -4.04 -42.89 0.52
CA THR A 67 -4.71 -42.20 -0.57
C THR A 67 -6.13 -41.86 -0.17
N SER A 68 -6.51 -40.59 -0.17
CA SER A 68 -7.92 -40.23 -0.39
C SER A 68 -8.00 -38.98 -1.24
N ALA A 69 -8.37 -39.22 -2.46
CA ALA A 69 -9.17 -38.48 -3.42
C ALA A 69 -9.44 -37.00 -3.15
N ARG A 70 -8.87 -36.19 -4.04
CA ARG A 70 -9.44 -34.89 -4.41
C ARG A 70 -10.39 -35.10 -5.58
N ASP A 71 -11.66 -34.93 -5.34
CA ASP A 71 -12.64 -34.71 -6.38
C ASP A 71 -12.90 -33.20 -6.51
N ALA A 72 -12.71 -32.74 -7.72
CA ALA A 72 -13.09 -31.41 -8.15
C ALA A 72 -14.60 -31.34 -8.30
N ASP A 73 -15.24 -30.35 -7.71
CA ASP A 73 -16.59 -29.98 -8.13
C ASP A 73 -16.67 -28.46 -8.36
N THR A 74 -16.97 -28.14 -9.60
CA THR A 74 -17.34 -26.84 -10.10
C THR A 74 -18.74 -26.48 -9.62
N ALA A 75 -18.91 -25.36 -8.93
CA ALA A 75 -20.23 -24.79 -8.69
C ALA A 75 -20.23 -23.28 -9.03
N GLU A 76 -21.21 -22.97 -9.85
CA GLU A 76 -21.55 -21.69 -10.43
C GLU A 76 -21.77 -20.56 -9.43
N ALA A 77 -21.46 -19.36 -9.92
CA ALA A 77 -21.79 -18.10 -9.31
C ALA A 77 -23.31 -17.94 -9.12
N ALA A 78 -23.73 -17.71 -7.89
CA ALA A 78 -25.02 -17.14 -7.59
C ALA A 78 -24.82 -15.79 -6.92
N THR A 79 -25.12 -14.74 -7.67
CA THR A 79 -25.29 -13.37 -7.20
C THR A 79 -26.48 -13.29 -6.26
N ALA A 80 -26.24 -12.88 -5.01
CA ALA A 80 -27.31 -12.37 -4.15
C ALA A 80 -26.79 -11.08 -3.50
N SER A 81 -27.28 -9.97 -4.02
CA SER A 81 -27.22 -8.66 -3.40
C SER A 81 -28.10 -8.64 -2.16
N SER A 82 -27.53 -8.36 -1.01
CA SER A 82 -28.26 -7.79 0.12
C SER A 82 -27.48 -6.57 0.59
N GLU A 83 -27.97 -5.40 0.18
CA GLU A 83 -27.65 -4.13 0.82
C GLU A 83 -28.18 -4.18 2.25
N GLU A 84 -27.30 -4.33 3.22
CA GLU A 84 -27.63 -4.05 4.61
C GLU A 84 -26.99 -2.72 4.98
N LYS A 85 -27.84 -1.76 5.24
CA LYS A 85 -27.48 -0.42 5.74
C LYS A 85 -26.76 -0.59 7.07
N ALA A 86 -25.49 -0.18 7.12
CA ALA A 86 -24.81 0.08 8.37
C ALA A 86 -25.49 1.25 9.07
N GLU A 87 -26.10 1.03 10.21
CA GLU A 87 -26.49 2.07 11.16
C GLU A 87 -25.21 2.57 11.85
N GLU A 88 -24.93 3.86 11.72
CA GLU A 88 -23.96 4.57 12.54
C GLU A 88 -24.46 4.60 13.99
N GLY A 89 -23.75 3.89 14.86
CA GLY A 89 -24.00 3.83 16.30
C GLY A 89 -23.07 2.81 16.92
N GLY A 90 -21.74 3.10 16.96
CA GLY A 90 -20.74 2.19 17.50
C GLY A 90 -20.92 2.00 19.00
N SER A 91 -21.49 0.85 19.41
CA SER A 91 -21.29 0.31 20.75
C SER A 91 -19.96 -0.41 20.77
N ALA A 92 -19.12 -0.16 21.79
CA ALA A 92 -17.84 -0.83 22.03
C ALA A 92 -17.97 -2.34 21.82
N GLN A 93 -17.15 -2.91 20.94
CA GLN A 93 -17.16 -4.35 20.67
C GLN A 93 -16.38 -5.04 21.78
N VAL A 94 -17.07 -5.43 22.87
CA VAL A 94 -16.47 -6.14 23.99
C VAL A 94 -16.68 -7.64 23.82
N LEU A 95 -15.63 -8.36 23.40
CA LEU A 95 -15.58 -9.81 23.50
C LEU A 95 -15.20 -10.22 24.93
N THR A 96 -15.90 -11.22 25.50
CA THR A 96 -15.62 -11.67 26.85
C THR A 96 -15.43 -13.19 26.90
N PHE A 97 -14.29 -13.59 27.43
CA PHE A 97 -13.91 -14.99 27.65
C PHE A 97 -13.62 -15.23 29.14
N PRO A 98 -14.62 -15.58 29.94
CA PRO A 98 -14.44 -15.74 31.37
C PRO A 98 -13.63 -16.99 31.67
N GLY A 99 -12.52 -16.81 32.39
CA GLY A 99 -11.75 -17.92 32.92
C GLY A 99 -12.36 -18.51 34.21
N THR A 100 -11.88 -19.67 34.62
CA THR A 100 -12.34 -20.33 35.85
C THR A 100 -11.32 -20.20 36.99
N SER A 101 -10.06 -20.55 36.76
CA SER A 101 -8.96 -20.49 37.73
C SER A 101 -7.63 -20.62 36.98
N GLY A 102 -6.57 -20.11 37.59
CA GLY A 102 -5.21 -20.17 37.01
C GLY A 102 -4.49 -18.83 37.15
N PRO A 103 -3.24 -18.78 36.76
CA PRO A 103 -2.45 -17.56 36.72
C PRO A 103 -2.90 -16.62 35.61
N THR A 104 -2.41 -15.38 35.67
CA THR A 104 -2.53 -14.39 34.60
C THR A 104 -1.13 -14.07 34.09
N ARG A 105 -0.81 -14.45 32.86
CA ARG A 105 0.55 -14.47 32.30
C ARG A 105 0.58 -14.07 30.84
N ILE A 106 1.69 -13.46 30.45
CA ILE A 106 2.10 -13.28 29.06
C ILE A 106 3.35 -14.12 28.84
N HIS A 107 3.33 -15.00 27.85
CA HIS A 107 4.45 -15.82 27.45
C HIS A 107 4.94 -15.31 26.09
N ILE A 108 6.13 -14.74 26.04
CA ILE A 108 6.78 -14.36 24.79
C ILE A 108 7.74 -15.50 24.46
N LEU A 109 7.46 -16.24 23.37
CA LEU A 109 8.14 -17.46 23.01
C LEU A 109 9.50 -17.17 22.33
N SER A 110 10.48 -18.03 22.59
CA SER A 110 11.72 -18.02 21.84
C SER A 110 11.51 -18.75 20.52
N THR A 111 11.67 -18.06 19.40
CA THR A 111 11.51 -18.56 18.04
C THR A 111 12.89 -18.75 17.39
N ALA A 112 12.97 -19.53 16.29
CA ALA A 112 14.23 -19.80 15.61
C ALA A 112 14.72 -18.62 14.75
N GLY A 113 13.85 -17.66 14.47
CA GLY A 113 14.12 -16.45 13.71
C GLY A 113 13.75 -15.18 14.48
N ALA A 114 13.89 -14.03 13.85
CA ALA A 114 13.28 -12.80 14.34
C ALA A 114 11.78 -12.92 14.08
N ALA A 115 11.03 -13.47 15.02
CA ALA A 115 9.62 -13.77 14.85
C ALA A 115 8.84 -13.58 16.15
N ASP A 116 7.55 -13.32 16.06
CA ASP A 116 6.67 -13.14 17.20
C ASP A 116 5.72 -14.33 17.38
N ALA A 117 5.72 -14.89 18.58
CA ALA A 117 4.74 -15.88 19.02
C ALA A 117 4.45 -15.62 20.51
N ILE A 118 3.25 -15.14 20.82
CA ILE A 118 2.91 -14.68 22.17
C ILE A 118 1.64 -15.34 22.67
N LEU A 119 1.74 -16.07 23.78
CA LEU A 119 0.59 -16.71 24.43
C LEU A 119 0.13 -15.85 25.62
N LEU A 120 -1.12 -15.48 25.65
CA LEU A 120 -1.82 -14.92 26.79
C LEU A 120 -2.52 -16.04 27.56
N GLU A 121 -2.34 -16.08 28.86
CA GLU A 121 -2.98 -17.02 29.77
C GLU A 121 -3.66 -16.24 30.89
N SER A 122 -4.95 -16.44 31.11
CA SER A 122 -5.63 -15.88 32.26
C SER A 122 -6.75 -16.79 32.75
N ARG A 123 -6.64 -17.25 34.01
CA ARG A 123 -7.66 -18.09 34.65
C ARG A 123 -8.04 -19.35 33.86
N GLY A 124 -7.08 -19.95 33.14
CA GLY A 124 -7.26 -21.18 32.36
C GLY A 124 -7.90 -20.99 30.99
N VAL A 125 -8.12 -19.75 30.55
CA VAL A 125 -8.40 -19.42 29.15
C VAL A 125 -7.16 -18.80 28.53
N PHE A 126 -7.01 -18.97 27.24
CA PHE A 126 -5.81 -18.62 26.49
C PHE A 126 -6.15 -17.80 25.26
N ALA A 127 -5.19 -16.99 24.81
CA ALA A 127 -5.23 -16.39 23.50
C ALA A 127 -3.82 -16.43 22.87
N MET A 128 -3.75 -16.45 21.56
CA MET A 128 -2.48 -16.43 20.85
C MET A 128 -2.40 -15.16 20.00
N ILE A 129 -1.28 -14.46 20.09
CA ILE A 129 -0.94 -13.33 19.24
C ILE A 129 0.27 -13.74 18.43
N ASP A 130 0.11 -13.75 17.12
CA ASP A 130 1.05 -14.27 16.14
C ASP A 130 1.44 -15.75 16.39
N GLY A 131 2.20 -16.34 15.53
CA GLY A 131 2.55 -17.76 15.59
C GLY A 131 3.99 -18.05 15.26
N GLY A 132 4.76 -17.03 14.89
CA GLY A 132 6.11 -17.19 14.36
C GLY A 132 6.12 -17.74 12.94
N GLU A 133 7.31 -18.06 12.46
CA GLU A 133 7.55 -18.56 11.12
C GLU A 133 7.18 -20.05 11.01
N GLY A 134 6.42 -20.40 9.98
CA GLY A 134 5.94 -21.76 9.72
C GLY A 134 6.90 -22.59 8.87
N VAL A 135 6.44 -23.78 8.52
CA VAL A 135 7.13 -24.68 7.60
C VAL A 135 6.37 -24.67 6.27
N GLY A 136 6.91 -23.99 5.29
CA GLY A 136 6.31 -23.90 3.96
C GLY A 136 6.62 -22.58 3.30
N ALA A 137 6.60 -22.57 1.98
CA ALA A 137 6.72 -21.36 1.20
C ALA A 137 6.05 -21.58 -0.15
N PRO A 138 5.57 -20.53 -0.83
CA PRO A 138 5.04 -20.67 -2.18
C PRO A 138 6.14 -21.16 -3.12
N ASP A 139 5.82 -22.17 -3.93
CA ASP A 139 6.75 -22.71 -4.94
C ASP A 139 6.73 -21.93 -6.26
N GLY A 140 5.93 -20.88 -6.35
CA GLY A 140 5.75 -20.03 -7.53
C GLY A 140 4.90 -20.67 -8.64
N SER A 141 4.33 -21.86 -8.44
CA SER A 141 3.46 -22.52 -9.43
C SER A 141 2.09 -21.85 -9.54
N ASP A 142 1.60 -21.25 -8.47
CA ASP A 142 0.37 -20.44 -8.46
C ASP A 142 0.71 -18.97 -8.77
N PRO A 143 0.16 -18.37 -9.83
CA PRO A 143 0.45 -16.99 -10.18
C PRO A 143 -0.01 -15.96 -9.14
N ARG A 144 -0.84 -16.34 -8.18
CA ARG A 144 -1.19 -15.49 -7.03
C ARG A 144 -0.03 -15.37 -6.06
N TYR A 145 0.84 -16.37 -5.99
CA TYR A 145 1.94 -16.48 -5.06
C TYR A 145 3.27 -16.73 -5.82
N PRO A 146 3.74 -15.74 -6.59
CA PRO A 146 4.98 -15.89 -7.34
C PRO A 146 6.16 -16.02 -6.38
N TRP A 147 7.16 -16.80 -6.76
CA TRP A 147 8.43 -16.80 -6.02
C TRP A 147 9.05 -15.40 -6.06
N ARG A 148 9.48 -14.89 -4.91
CA ARG A 148 10.13 -13.58 -4.77
C ARG A 148 11.44 -13.71 -4.00
N ASP A 149 12.40 -12.82 -4.28
CA ASP A 149 13.66 -12.76 -3.53
C ASP A 149 13.37 -12.42 -2.06
N GLY A 150 14.00 -13.13 -1.13
CA GLY A 150 13.79 -12.99 0.31
C GLY A 150 12.80 -13.99 0.91
N ILE A 151 12.11 -14.78 0.10
CA ILE A 151 11.36 -15.94 0.60
C ILE A 151 12.40 -17.01 0.94
N GLU A 152 12.58 -17.28 2.22
CA GLU A 152 13.41 -18.38 2.69
C GLU A 152 12.55 -19.65 2.66
N GLY A 153 12.95 -20.62 1.85
CA GLY A 153 12.29 -21.93 1.83
C GLY A 153 12.47 -22.61 3.20
N ALA A 154 11.38 -23.04 3.76
CA ALA A 154 11.15 -23.49 5.12
C ALA A 154 11.97 -24.69 5.62
N ALA A 155 13.27 -24.56 5.71
CA ALA A 155 14.07 -25.59 6.37
C ALA A 155 14.06 -25.51 7.91
N LYS A 156 13.47 -24.48 8.53
CA LYS A 156 13.57 -24.20 9.97
C LYS A 156 12.36 -23.48 10.58
N GLY A 157 11.16 -23.81 10.17
CA GLY A 157 9.98 -23.23 10.83
C GLY A 157 9.83 -23.63 12.31
N ASP A 158 9.08 -22.84 13.04
CA ASP A 158 8.80 -23.02 14.47
C ASP A 158 7.52 -23.82 14.77
N THR A 159 6.84 -24.34 13.76
CA THR A 159 5.50 -24.94 13.88
C THR A 159 5.41 -25.98 14.99
N ASP A 160 6.26 -27.03 14.94
CA ASP A 160 6.23 -28.11 15.96
C ASP A 160 6.59 -27.56 17.35
N TRP A 161 7.46 -26.59 17.40
CA TRP A 161 7.86 -25.96 18.64
C TRP A 161 6.72 -25.17 19.27
N VAL A 162 6.08 -24.29 18.52
CA VAL A 162 4.96 -23.46 18.98
C VAL A 162 3.78 -24.32 19.39
N LEU A 163 3.31 -25.24 18.53
CA LEU A 163 2.22 -26.15 18.86
C LEU A 163 2.53 -27.01 20.09
N GLY A 164 3.78 -27.48 20.20
CA GLY A 164 4.26 -28.26 21.37
C GLY A 164 4.27 -27.41 22.64
N TYR A 165 4.66 -26.13 22.56
CA TYR A 165 4.65 -25.22 23.68
C TYR A 165 3.21 -24.94 24.18
N LEU A 166 2.29 -24.67 23.26
CA LEU A 166 0.87 -24.44 23.58
C LEU A 166 0.27 -25.66 24.29
N ARG A 167 0.48 -26.88 23.77
CA ARG A 167 -0.01 -28.13 24.39
C ARG A 167 0.56 -28.34 25.81
N ARG A 168 1.88 -28.09 26.01
CA ARG A 168 2.52 -28.22 27.32
C ARG A 168 2.00 -27.23 28.37
N ASN A 169 1.51 -26.08 27.92
CA ASN A 169 0.92 -25.08 28.78
C ASN A 169 -0.60 -25.22 28.95
N GLY A 170 -1.19 -26.31 28.45
CA GLY A 170 -2.59 -26.65 28.68
C GLY A 170 -3.56 -26.05 27.69
N VAL A 171 -3.09 -25.49 26.55
CA VAL A 171 -3.97 -25.02 25.47
C VAL A 171 -4.61 -26.21 24.78
N THR A 172 -5.91 -26.14 24.61
CA THR A 172 -6.75 -27.16 23.96
C THR A 172 -7.78 -26.48 23.04
N SER A 173 -8.48 -27.26 22.24
CA SER A 173 -9.57 -26.76 21.38
C SER A 173 -10.79 -26.23 22.14
N SER A 174 -10.82 -26.31 23.47
CA SER A 174 -11.93 -25.80 24.28
C SER A 174 -11.63 -24.55 25.08
N ASN A 175 -10.37 -24.13 25.12
CA ASN A 175 -9.97 -23.01 25.97
C ASN A 175 -9.11 -21.95 25.26
N LEU A 176 -8.87 -22.05 23.96
CA LEU A 176 -8.30 -20.97 23.15
C LEU A 176 -9.40 -19.99 22.77
N ALA A 177 -9.40 -18.83 23.42
CA ALA A 177 -10.41 -17.79 23.25
C ALA A 177 -10.30 -17.11 21.89
N PHE A 178 -9.11 -16.63 21.56
CA PHE A 178 -8.88 -15.99 20.26
C PHE A 178 -7.46 -16.21 19.75
N TYR A 179 -7.33 -16.04 18.44
CA TYR A 179 -6.07 -15.87 17.72
C TYR A 179 -6.04 -14.45 17.12
N LEU A 180 -4.96 -13.73 17.29
CA LEU A 180 -4.69 -12.44 16.66
C LEU A 180 -3.49 -12.58 15.74
N GLY A 181 -3.70 -12.47 14.43
CA GLY A 181 -2.63 -12.26 13.46
C GLY A 181 -2.40 -10.76 13.30
N THR A 182 -1.26 -10.26 13.74
CA THR A 182 -1.02 -8.81 13.82
C THR A 182 -0.90 -8.17 12.44
N HIS A 183 -0.18 -8.79 11.51
CA HIS A 183 -0.02 -8.33 10.13
C HIS A 183 0.49 -9.47 9.23
N ALA A 184 0.53 -9.24 7.91
CA ALA A 184 0.73 -10.28 6.91
C ALA A 184 2.22 -10.53 6.57
N HIS A 185 3.06 -10.81 7.58
CA HIS A 185 4.42 -11.32 7.37
C HIS A 185 4.56 -12.75 7.89
N SER A 186 5.43 -13.56 7.27
CA SER A 186 5.63 -14.96 7.63
C SER A 186 6.13 -15.15 9.04
N ASP A 187 7.04 -14.30 9.51
CA ASP A 187 7.57 -14.32 10.89
C ASP A 187 6.55 -13.97 11.98
N HIS A 188 5.30 -13.69 11.58
CA HIS A 188 4.15 -13.47 12.45
C HIS A 188 3.03 -14.47 12.26
N ILE A 189 2.54 -14.67 11.03
CA ILE A 189 1.31 -15.40 10.78
C ILE A 189 1.45 -16.71 9.99
N ASP A 190 2.67 -17.14 9.66
CA ASP A 190 2.84 -18.35 8.85
C ASP A 190 2.37 -19.63 9.56
N ASN A 191 2.43 -19.67 10.90
CA ASN A 191 1.84 -20.75 11.71
C ASN A 191 0.36 -20.55 12.10
N ALA A 192 -0.31 -19.51 11.57
CA ALA A 192 -1.67 -19.16 11.97
C ALA A 192 -2.67 -20.27 11.67
N ASP A 193 -2.60 -20.85 10.49
CA ASP A 193 -3.51 -21.92 10.06
C ASP A 193 -3.31 -23.20 10.89
N ASP A 194 -2.07 -23.59 11.17
CA ASP A 194 -1.75 -24.73 12.03
C ASP A 194 -2.30 -24.55 13.46
N ILE A 195 -2.17 -23.36 14.02
CA ILE A 195 -2.72 -23.01 15.35
C ILE A 195 -4.26 -23.06 15.31
N ILE A 196 -4.89 -22.48 14.30
CA ILE A 196 -6.35 -22.44 14.14
C ILE A 196 -6.89 -23.87 14.00
N TYR A 197 -6.27 -24.70 13.16
CA TYR A 197 -6.68 -26.10 12.99
C TYR A 197 -6.46 -26.95 14.24
N ALA A 198 -5.38 -26.69 15.00
CA ALA A 198 -5.05 -27.51 16.18
C ALA A 198 -5.84 -27.15 17.43
N PHE A 199 -6.20 -25.88 17.62
CA PHE A 199 -6.70 -25.36 18.91
C PHE A 199 -8.04 -24.64 18.84
N HIS A 200 -8.65 -24.50 17.66
CA HIS A 200 -10.02 -24.02 17.45
C HIS A 200 -10.36 -22.71 18.21
N PRO A 201 -9.68 -21.58 17.97
CA PRO A 201 -9.99 -20.34 18.65
C PRO A 201 -11.44 -19.89 18.37
N GLN A 202 -12.12 -19.34 19.38
CA GLN A 202 -13.50 -18.88 19.24
C GLN A 202 -13.62 -17.60 18.42
N ALA A 203 -12.56 -16.80 18.36
CA ALA A 203 -12.44 -15.63 17.48
C ALA A 203 -11.07 -15.60 16.78
N ILE A 204 -11.07 -15.14 15.55
CA ILE A 204 -9.84 -14.89 14.77
C ILE A 204 -9.86 -13.40 14.39
N LEU A 205 -8.82 -12.69 14.77
CA LEU A 205 -8.70 -11.26 14.55
C LEU A 205 -7.45 -11.00 13.67
N THR A 206 -7.60 -10.17 12.66
CA THR A 206 -6.49 -9.76 11.79
C THR A 206 -6.94 -8.59 10.92
N PRO A 207 -6.08 -7.63 10.56
CA PRO A 207 -6.45 -6.64 9.56
C PRO A 207 -6.68 -7.30 8.21
N GLU A 208 -7.49 -6.69 7.36
CA GLU A 208 -7.56 -7.10 5.95
C GLU A 208 -6.22 -6.79 5.26
N TYR A 209 -5.79 -7.71 4.39
CA TYR A 209 -4.55 -7.56 3.66
C TYR A 209 -4.71 -7.90 2.17
N SER A 210 -3.95 -7.17 1.34
CA SER A 210 -3.74 -7.50 -0.06
C SER A 210 -2.39 -6.94 -0.55
N ASP A 211 -1.62 -7.74 -1.28
CA ASP A 211 -0.40 -7.33 -2.01
C ASP A 211 -0.63 -6.11 -2.91
N ALA A 212 -1.89 -5.89 -3.36
CA ALA A 212 -2.25 -4.74 -4.18
C ALA A 212 -2.06 -3.40 -3.45
N TRP A 213 -2.17 -3.39 -2.13
CA TRP A 213 -2.02 -2.20 -1.30
C TRP A 213 -0.57 -1.87 -0.96
N ILE A 214 0.37 -2.79 -1.20
CA ILE A 214 1.79 -2.57 -0.94
C ILE A 214 2.44 -1.86 -2.12
N THR A 215 2.98 -0.67 -1.87
CA THR A 215 3.60 0.18 -2.89
C THR A 215 5.05 -0.18 -3.16
N ASP A 216 5.79 -0.62 -2.14
CA ASP A 216 7.17 -1.13 -2.28
C ASP A 216 7.14 -2.63 -2.62
N LYS A 217 7.27 -2.95 -3.90
CA LYS A 217 7.17 -4.34 -4.38
C LYS A 217 8.30 -5.25 -3.90
N SER A 218 9.38 -4.70 -3.35
CA SER A 218 10.43 -5.50 -2.70
C SER A 218 10.06 -5.98 -1.29
N ARG A 219 8.90 -5.55 -0.77
CA ARG A 219 8.35 -5.90 0.54
C ARG A 219 7.16 -6.87 0.46
N LEU A 220 6.96 -7.50 -0.68
CA LEU A 220 5.81 -8.41 -0.84
C LEU A 220 6.10 -9.82 -0.34
N TRP A 221 7.33 -10.29 -0.39
CA TRP A 221 7.73 -11.66 -0.01
C TRP A 221 6.61 -12.69 -0.26
N ASP A 222 6.23 -13.46 0.73
CA ASP A 222 5.14 -14.46 0.76
C ASP A 222 3.88 -13.98 1.51
N ASN A 223 3.78 -12.69 1.79
CA ASN A 223 2.74 -12.08 2.62
C ASN A 223 1.31 -12.53 2.24
N GLN A 224 0.96 -12.47 0.94
CA GLN A 224 -0.37 -12.88 0.48
C GLN A 224 -0.61 -14.38 0.69
N TRP A 225 0.43 -15.20 0.57
CA TRP A 225 0.34 -16.65 0.76
C TRP A 225 0.04 -16.98 2.22
N CYS A 226 0.80 -16.44 3.15
CA CYS A 226 0.57 -16.62 4.60
C CYS A 226 -0.81 -16.11 5.00
N TYR A 227 -1.20 -14.93 4.52
CA TYR A 227 -2.52 -14.35 4.79
C TYR A 227 -3.67 -15.22 4.27
N ASP A 228 -3.58 -15.71 3.04
CA ASP A 228 -4.62 -16.53 2.44
C ASP A 228 -4.75 -17.90 3.12
N ASN A 229 -3.63 -18.49 3.60
CA ASN A 229 -3.62 -19.72 4.40
C ASN A 229 -4.34 -19.50 5.74
N MET A 230 -3.94 -18.46 6.48
CA MET A 230 -4.61 -18.09 7.73
C MET A 230 -6.11 -17.84 7.51
N MET A 231 -6.51 -17.09 6.49
CA MET A 231 -7.90 -16.79 6.21
C MET A 231 -8.67 -18.00 5.71
N THR A 232 -8.01 -18.98 5.10
CA THR A 232 -8.63 -20.26 4.74
C THR A 232 -8.96 -21.07 6.00
N ALA A 233 -8.02 -21.14 6.95
CA ALA A 233 -8.27 -21.78 8.25
C ALA A 233 -9.34 -21.01 9.06
N ALA A 234 -9.35 -19.67 9.03
CA ALA A 234 -10.36 -18.86 9.69
C ALA A 234 -11.78 -19.11 9.13
N ARG A 235 -11.93 -19.15 7.81
CA ARG A 235 -13.20 -19.48 7.16
C ARG A 235 -13.67 -20.91 7.48
N TRP A 236 -12.72 -21.86 7.50
CA TRP A 236 -13.02 -23.20 7.96
C TRP A 236 -13.52 -23.20 9.43
N ALA A 237 -12.84 -22.50 10.33
CA ALA A 237 -13.22 -22.38 11.73
C ALA A 237 -14.61 -21.77 11.90
N ALA A 238 -14.93 -20.71 11.17
CA ALA A 238 -16.26 -20.10 11.16
C ALA A 238 -17.34 -21.09 10.69
N SER A 239 -17.05 -21.89 9.66
CA SER A 239 -17.98 -22.90 9.14
C SER A 239 -18.10 -24.13 10.03
N ALA A 240 -16.99 -24.62 10.60
CA ALA A 240 -16.91 -25.89 11.30
C ALA A 240 -17.46 -25.82 12.73
N TYR A 241 -17.24 -24.72 13.44
CA TYR A 241 -17.63 -24.58 14.84
C TYR A 241 -18.10 -23.16 15.24
N GLY A 242 -18.28 -22.25 14.26
CA GLY A 242 -18.89 -20.93 14.48
C GLY A 242 -17.94 -19.88 15.03
N ALA A 243 -16.63 -19.98 14.75
CA ALA A 243 -15.67 -18.94 15.11
C ALA A 243 -16.04 -17.60 14.48
N THR A 244 -15.83 -16.52 15.21
CA THR A 244 -16.03 -15.16 14.70
C THR A 244 -14.75 -14.65 14.03
N ILE A 245 -14.87 -14.06 12.83
CA ILE A 245 -13.74 -13.39 12.15
C ILE A 245 -13.93 -11.90 12.28
N ILE A 246 -12.90 -11.19 12.78
CA ILE A 246 -12.91 -9.74 13.00
C ILE A 246 -11.72 -9.14 12.25
N GLN A 247 -12.03 -8.30 11.26
CA GLN A 247 -11.03 -7.64 10.41
C GLN A 247 -11.05 -6.11 10.50
N HIS A 248 -11.91 -5.56 11.35
CA HIS A 248 -12.02 -4.13 11.60
C HIS A 248 -12.04 -3.87 13.09
N VAL A 249 -11.12 -3.06 13.57
CA VAL A 249 -11.03 -2.61 14.95
C VAL A 249 -10.87 -1.09 14.98
N ASN A 250 -11.41 -0.46 16.02
CA ASN A 250 -11.29 0.98 16.26
C ASN A 250 -10.30 1.26 17.39
N ASP A 251 -9.65 2.42 17.37
CA ASP A 251 -8.62 2.82 18.35
C ASP A 251 -9.09 2.74 19.80
N ASP A 252 -10.33 3.14 20.07
CA ASP A 252 -10.79 3.41 21.44
C ASP A 252 -11.74 2.35 21.99
N ASP A 253 -12.24 1.43 21.16
CA ASP A 253 -13.44 0.66 21.50
C ASP A 253 -13.30 -0.86 21.36
N THR A 254 -12.17 -1.38 20.89
CA THR A 254 -12.02 -2.83 20.74
C THR A 254 -11.27 -3.42 21.93
N HIS A 255 -12.03 -3.84 22.93
CA HIS A 255 -11.55 -4.50 24.13
C HIS A 255 -11.95 -5.95 24.18
N ILE A 256 -11.04 -6.83 24.56
CA ILE A 256 -11.27 -8.27 24.76
C ILE A 256 -10.98 -8.61 26.22
N GLN A 257 -12.00 -9.03 26.95
CA GLN A 257 -11.83 -9.52 28.31
C GLN A 257 -11.41 -10.99 28.27
N LEU A 258 -10.15 -11.28 28.58
CA LEU A 258 -9.60 -12.63 28.70
C LEU A 258 -9.30 -12.95 30.16
N GLY A 259 -10.21 -13.64 30.86
CA GLY A 259 -10.09 -13.85 32.30
C GLY A 259 -9.96 -12.55 33.07
N ASP A 260 -8.80 -12.32 33.70
CA ASP A 260 -8.48 -11.07 34.42
C ASP A 260 -7.76 -10.03 33.54
N MET A 261 -7.48 -10.35 32.27
CA MET A 261 -6.85 -9.43 31.31
C MET A 261 -7.89 -8.64 30.53
N ASP A 262 -7.68 -7.34 30.40
CA ASP A 262 -8.32 -6.49 29.42
C ASP A 262 -7.31 -6.26 28.26
N VAL A 263 -7.60 -6.77 27.09
CA VAL A 263 -6.77 -6.68 25.89
C VAL A 263 -7.38 -5.64 24.97
N GLN A 264 -6.80 -4.46 24.91
CA GLN A 264 -7.16 -3.40 23.97
C GLN A 264 -6.39 -3.60 22.67
N LEU A 265 -7.10 -3.70 21.55
CA LEU A 265 -6.50 -3.72 20.23
C LEU A 265 -6.40 -2.31 19.68
N ILE A 266 -5.24 -1.97 19.13
CA ILE A 266 -4.94 -0.64 18.60
C ILE A 266 -4.45 -0.80 17.16
N PRO A 267 -5.24 -0.39 16.15
CA PRO A 267 -4.83 -0.45 14.76
C PRO A 267 -3.75 0.60 14.45
N VAL A 268 -2.78 0.25 13.61
CA VAL A 268 -1.75 1.18 13.15
C VAL A 268 -2.36 2.28 12.26
N ASP A 269 -3.31 1.93 11.39
CA ASP A 269 -4.08 2.88 10.57
C ASP A 269 -5.59 2.61 10.77
N PRO A 270 -6.27 3.32 11.71
CA PRO A 270 -7.68 3.11 12.03
C PRO A 270 -8.64 3.50 10.90
N ASP A 271 -8.23 4.42 10.03
CA ASP A 271 -9.03 4.89 8.89
C ASP A 271 -8.88 4.00 7.65
N GLU A 272 -8.05 2.95 7.75
CA GLU A 272 -7.74 2.02 6.66
C GLU A 272 -7.34 2.74 5.35
N ASN A 273 -6.56 3.83 5.49
CA ASN A 273 -6.11 4.62 4.35
C ASN A 273 -5.29 3.79 3.36
N TYR A 274 -4.62 2.73 3.84
CA TYR A 274 -3.88 1.79 3.01
C TYR A 274 -4.72 1.18 1.88
N LYS A 275 -6.04 1.01 2.06
CA LYS A 275 -6.96 0.53 1.02
C LYS A 275 -7.15 1.54 -0.12
N LYS A 276 -6.95 2.82 0.15
CA LYS A 276 -7.20 3.93 -0.78
C LYS A 276 -5.94 4.38 -1.51
N VAL A 277 -4.84 4.53 -0.74
CA VAL A 277 -3.60 5.13 -1.26
C VAL A 277 -2.41 4.16 -1.27
N GLY A 278 -2.59 2.99 -0.68
CA GLY A 278 -1.53 2.02 -0.47
C GLY A 278 -0.56 2.43 0.65
N VAL A 279 0.25 1.47 1.09
CA VAL A 279 1.32 1.67 2.07
C VAL A 279 2.60 1.00 1.57
N ARG A 280 3.72 1.36 2.18
CA ARG A 280 5.01 0.83 1.77
C ARG A 280 5.17 -0.66 2.10
N ASP A 281 4.69 -1.09 3.27
CA ASP A 281 4.97 -2.37 3.90
C ASP A 281 3.73 -2.89 4.65
N ALA A 282 3.63 -4.21 4.82
CA ALA A 282 2.56 -4.83 5.61
C ALA A 282 2.61 -4.45 7.11
N ASN A 283 3.77 -4.07 7.66
CA ASN A 283 3.91 -3.54 9.03
C ASN A 283 2.98 -2.36 9.31
N LEU A 284 2.58 -1.63 8.27
CA LEU A 284 1.68 -0.49 8.39
C LEU A 284 0.20 -0.89 8.29
N ILE A 285 -0.08 -2.16 8.04
CA ILE A 285 -1.41 -2.78 8.07
C ILE A 285 -1.43 -3.74 9.26
N ALA A 286 -1.35 -3.20 10.46
CA ALA A 286 -1.17 -4.03 11.64
C ALA A 286 -2.11 -3.66 12.79
N TYR A 287 -2.38 -4.64 13.66
CA TYR A 287 -2.97 -4.45 14.97
C TYR A 287 -1.93 -4.67 16.04
N THR A 288 -1.86 -3.77 17.01
CA THR A 288 -1.07 -3.92 18.22
C THR A 288 -1.97 -4.17 19.41
N ALA A 289 -1.43 -4.63 20.53
CA ALA A 289 -2.24 -4.96 21.70
C ALA A 289 -1.68 -4.36 22.98
N LYS A 290 -2.52 -3.65 23.76
CA LYS A 290 -2.24 -3.29 25.13
C LYS A 290 -2.99 -4.24 26.05
N VAL A 291 -2.28 -4.88 26.97
CA VAL A 291 -2.83 -5.83 27.94
C VAL A 291 -2.77 -5.21 29.33
N ASN A 292 -3.91 -5.08 29.98
CA ASN A 292 -4.03 -4.59 31.35
C ASN A 292 -4.50 -5.70 32.27
N ALA A 293 -3.85 -5.87 33.42
CA ALA A 293 -4.29 -6.79 34.49
C ALA A 293 -3.79 -6.31 35.85
N PHE A 294 -4.64 -6.33 36.86
CA PHE A 294 -4.32 -5.99 38.26
C PHE A 294 -3.67 -4.62 38.49
N GLY A 295 -3.90 -3.66 37.58
CA GLY A 295 -3.31 -2.33 37.65
C GLY A 295 -1.93 -2.22 36.98
N HIS A 296 -1.47 -3.26 36.35
CA HIS A 296 -0.25 -3.33 35.56
C HIS A 296 -0.56 -3.50 34.08
N SER A 297 0.37 -3.10 33.22
CA SER A 297 0.15 -3.13 31.77
C SER A 297 1.36 -3.63 30.97
N ALA A 298 1.04 -4.28 29.85
CA ALA A 298 2.02 -4.62 28.83
C ALA A 298 1.59 -4.07 27.49
N TYR A 299 2.54 -3.72 26.64
CA TYR A 299 2.29 -3.38 25.26
C TYR A 299 3.04 -4.34 24.33
N LEU A 300 2.28 -4.96 23.44
CA LEU A 300 2.74 -5.92 22.43
C LEU A 300 2.69 -5.19 21.08
N ALA A 301 3.82 -4.64 20.69
CA ALA A 301 3.89 -3.62 19.65
C ALA A 301 3.86 -4.19 18.22
N ALA A 302 3.80 -5.53 18.03
CA ALA A 302 3.96 -6.17 16.73
C ALA A 302 5.19 -5.58 16.00
N ASP A 303 5.06 -5.23 14.72
CA ASP A 303 6.11 -4.56 13.94
C ASP A 303 5.86 -3.07 13.74
N LEU A 304 5.33 -2.42 14.78
CA LEU A 304 5.12 -0.98 14.77
C LEU A 304 6.41 -0.25 14.44
N GLU A 305 6.37 0.56 13.38
CA GLU A 305 7.46 1.42 12.95
C GLU A 305 7.23 2.90 13.30
N ALA A 306 8.32 3.61 13.57
CA ALA A 306 8.29 5.06 13.80
C ALA A 306 8.05 5.85 12.50
N ARG A 307 8.50 5.31 11.38
CA ARG A 307 8.38 5.96 10.08
C ARG A 307 6.92 6.21 9.72
N GLY A 308 6.60 7.44 9.32
CA GLY A 308 5.22 7.87 9.03
C GLY A 308 4.46 8.39 10.25
N GLY A 309 5.11 8.50 11.43
CA GLY A 309 4.49 9.04 12.64
C GLY A 309 3.57 8.06 13.37
N TYR A 310 3.67 6.75 13.08
CA TYR A 310 2.78 5.76 13.69
C TYR A 310 3.06 5.55 15.18
N GLU A 311 4.32 5.53 15.59
CA GLU A 311 4.67 5.48 17.02
C GLU A 311 4.11 6.69 17.79
N ASP A 312 4.16 7.89 17.21
CA ASP A 312 3.61 9.12 17.83
C ASP A 312 2.11 9.07 18.00
N ARG A 313 1.42 8.54 16.98
CA ARG A 313 -0.02 8.38 17.05
C ARG A 313 -0.41 7.43 18.17
N ILE A 314 0.33 6.34 18.30
CA ILE A 314 0.01 5.24 19.20
C ILE A 314 0.49 5.50 20.63
N ALA A 315 1.63 6.15 20.81
CA ALA A 315 2.20 6.40 22.15
C ALA A 315 1.22 7.04 23.15
N PRO A 316 0.47 8.11 22.82
CA PRO A 316 -0.48 8.69 23.77
C PRO A 316 -1.69 7.80 24.07
N ILE A 317 -2.10 6.91 23.14
CA ILE A 317 -3.17 5.94 23.35
C ILE A 317 -2.70 4.86 24.34
N VAL A 318 -1.49 4.37 24.13
CA VAL A 318 -0.88 3.35 24.99
C VAL A 318 -0.53 3.93 26.37
N GLY A 319 0.13 5.08 26.41
CA GLY A 319 0.64 5.66 27.67
C GLY A 319 1.69 4.77 28.33
N HIS A 320 1.87 4.93 29.65
CA HIS A 320 2.82 4.13 30.42
C HIS A 320 2.47 2.64 30.41
N VAL A 321 3.52 1.78 30.34
CA VAL A 321 3.42 0.32 30.47
C VAL A 321 4.56 -0.24 31.33
N ASP A 322 4.30 -1.35 32.02
CA ASP A 322 5.33 -2.03 32.83
C ASP A 322 6.21 -2.95 31.95
N LEU A 323 5.62 -3.56 30.91
CA LEU A 323 6.28 -4.47 29.98
C LEU A 323 6.07 -4.00 28.55
N LEU A 324 7.14 -3.93 27.77
CA LEU A 324 7.13 -3.68 26.34
C LEU A 324 7.72 -4.87 25.58
N LYS A 325 6.96 -5.48 24.66
CA LYS A 325 7.57 -6.22 23.54
C LYS A 325 7.98 -5.18 22.51
N ALA A 326 9.26 -5.07 22.26
CA ALA A 326 9.81 -4.06 21.36
C ALA A 326 9.17 -4.15 19.95
N GLY A 327 8.83 -3.02 19.36
CA GLY A 327 8.31 -2.94 18.00
C GLY A 327 9.33 -3.47 17.01
N HIS A 328 8.85 -4.17 15.97
CA HIS A 328 9.64 -4.71 14.85
C HIS A 328 10.88 -5.46 15.33
N HIS A 329 10.68 -6.42 16.22
CA HIS A 329 11.73 -7.25 16.83
C HIS A 329 12.90 -6.48 17.45
N GLY A 330 12.77 -5.17 17.65
CA GLY A 330 13.83 -4.27 18.08
C GLY A 330 14.65 -3.65 16.96
N MET A 331 14.19 -3.74 15.71
CA MET A 331 14.88 -3.11 14.57
C MET A 331 15.02 -1.59 14.71
N ALA A 332 16.02 -1.03 14.01
CA ALA A 332 16.34 0.39 14.01
C ALA A 332 15.25 1.30 13.37
N SER A 333 14.18 0.73 12.80
CA SER A 333 13.00 1.46 12.31
C SER A 333 11.98 1.81 13.41
N SER A 334 12.19 1.33 14.64
CA SER A 334 11.19 1.31 15.72
C SER A 334 11.79 1.69 17.09
N ASN A 335 10.92 1.89 18.06
CA ASN A 335 11.26 2.14 19.46
C ASN A 335 12.05 3.44 19.70
N PHE A 336 11.61 4.50 19.06
CA PHE A 336 12.31 5.78 19.10
C PHE A 336 12.03 6.61 20.36
N PRO A 337 12.84 7.67 20.63
CA PRO A 337 12.82 8.37 21.90
C PRO A 337 11.45 8.83 22.40
N PRO A 338 10.62 9.56 21.63
CA PRO A 338 9.35 10.06 22.15
C PRO A 338 8.37 8.94 22.51
N PHE A 339 8.37 7.85 21.73
CA PHE A 339 7.58 6.67 22.00
C PHE A 339 8.03 6.00 23.30
N MET A 340 9.32 5.75 23.45
CA MET A 340 9.92 5.13 24.62
C MET A 340 9.77 5.99 25.88
N GLU A 341 9.91 7.31 25.78
CA GLU A 341 9.67 8.24 26.87
C GLU A 341 8.23 8.19 27.37
N THR A 342 7.28 8.11 26.44
CA THR A 342 5.85 8.03 26.79
C THR A 342 5.50 6.71 27.44
N LEU A 343 5.98 5.58 26.88
CA LEU A 343 5.70 4.26 27.42
C LEU A 343 6.48 3.99 28.71
N SER A 344 7.70 4.50 28.83
CA SER A 344 8.57 4.37 30.02
C SER A 344 8.53 2.98 30.66
N PRO A 345 8.78 1.88 29.89
CA PRO A 345 8.59 0.51 30.39
C PRO A 345 9.58 0.13 31.48
N SER A 346 9.16 -0.73 32.41
CA SER A 346 10.03 -1.33 33.43
C SER A 346 10.83 -2.52 32.91
N MET A 347 10.36 -3.16 31.84
CA MET A 347 11.00 -4.29 31.15
C MET A 347 10.75 -4.19 29.65
N ILE A 348 11.77 -4.46 28.86
CA ILE A 348 11.66 -4.56 27.40
C ILE A 348 12.05 -5.98 27.00
N VAL A 349 11.24 -6.59 26.12
CA VAL A 349 11.54 -7.88 25.49
C VAL A 349 11.72 -7.66 24.00
N GLN A 350 12.85 -8.08 23.49
CA GLN A 350 13.22 -8.06 22.09
C GLN A 350 13.17 -9.47 21.50
N THR A 351 12.52 -9.64 20.38
CA THR A 351 12.34 -10.94 19.70
C THR A 351 13.24 -11.11 18.46
N GLY A 352 14.00 -10.09 18.11
CA GLY A 352 14.99 -10.12 17.04
C GLY A 352 16.43 -10.18 17.56
N PRO A 353 17.40 -10.39 16.66
CA PRO A 353 18.80 -10.47 17.04
C PRO A 353 19.33 -9.15 17.60
N LYS A 354 20.27 -9.28 18.50
CA LYS A 354 20.88 -8.17 19.23
C LYS A 354 21.35 -7.00 18.37
N TRP A 355 21.85 -7.25 17.17
CA TRP A 355 22.34 -6.19 16.28
C TRP A 355 21.22 -5.35 15.65
N PHE A 356 19.96 -5.75 15.77
CA PHE A 356 18.84 -4.92 15.33
C PHE A 356 18.68 -3.67 16.17
N THR A 357 19.07 -3.75 17.43
CA THR A 357 18.66 -2.83 18.47
C THR A 357 19.65 -1.74 18.86
N PRO A 358 21.00 -1.90 18.73
CA PRO A 358 21.90 -1.02 19.48
C PRO A 358 21.65 0.45 19.24
N ASP A 359 21.10 0.78 18.08
CA ASP A 359 21.04 2.16 17.63
C ASP A 359 19.74 2.87 18.04
N SER A 360 18.55 2.31 17.79
CA SER A 360 17.30 2.99 18.11
C SER A 360 17.05 3.07 19.63
N LEU A 361 17.20 1.94 20.33
CA LEU A 361 17.10 1.96 21.81
C LEU A 361 18.23 2.77 22.44
N THR A 362 19.44 2.76 21.86
CA THR A 362 20.54 3.61 22.33
C THR A 362 20.21 5.08 22.18
N ASP A 363 19.70 5.47 21.03
CA ASP A 363 19.32 6.87 20.79
C ASP A 363 18.16 7.29 21.69
N SER A 364 17.21 6.40 21.95
CA SER A 364 16.15 6.61 22.95
C SER A 364 16.72 6.93 24.33
N VAL A 365 17.70 6.16 24.75
CA VAL A 365 18.39 6.35 26.04
C VAL A 365 19.15 7.67 26.12
N ILE A 366 19.81 8.07 25.05
CA ILE A 366 20.62 9.29 25.02
C ILE A 366 19.73 10.52 25.09
N HIS A 367 18.52 10.47 24.58
CA HIS A 367 17.60 11.60 24.49
C HIS A 367 16.59 11.66 25.63
N GLY A 368 16.34 10.53 26.31
CA GLY A 368 15.47 10.45 27.48
C GLY A 368 16.18 10.76 28.81
N ASP A 369 15.44 11.22 29.83
CA ASP A 369 15.92 11.41 31.21
C ASP A 369 15.79 10.15 32.05
N THR A 370 15.43 9.03 31.46
CA THR A 370 15.06 7.81 32.18
C THR A 370 16.25 6.89 32.43
N SER A 371 16.31 6.30 33.60
CA SER A 371 17.08 5.09 33.86
C SER A 371 16.35 3.93 33.20
N TRP A 372 16.85 3.48 32.08
CA TRP A 372 16.16 2.55 31.19
C TRP A 372 15.98 1.17 31.76
N ALA A 373 14.85 0.60 31.35
CA ALA A 373 14.48 -0.75 31.60
C ALA A 373 15.50 -1.74 31.04
N PRO A 374 15.75 -2.85 31.72
CA PRO A 374 16.52 -3.96 31.17
C PRO A 374 15.81 -4.50 29.91
N THR A 375 16.57 -4.68 28.84
CA THR A 375 16.11 -5.31 27.61
C THR A 375 16.54 -6.77 27.59
N LEU A 376 15.60 -7.67 27.40
CA LEU A 376 15.82 -9.10 27.26
C LEU A 376 15.82 -9.48 25.78
N ASP A 377 16.91 -10.07 25.32
CA ASP A 377 17.10 -10.54 23.97
C ASP A 377 16.77 -12.05 23.89
N LEU A 378 15.61 -12.38 23.36
CA LEU A 378 15.15 -13.76 23.23
C LEU A 378 15.86 -14.53 22.13
N TRP A 379 16.33 -13.86 21.08
CA TRP A 379 17.08 -14.50 20.01
C TRP A 379 18.30 -15.24 20.53
N SER A 380 18.99 -14.62 21.45
CA SER A 380 20.20 -15.20 22.05
C SER A 380 19.91 -16.10 23.25
N ALA A 381 18.67 -16.20 23.65
CA ALA A 381 18.28 -16.93 24.87
C ALA A 381 18.17 -18.47 24.68
N GLY A 382 18.80 -19.07 23.69
CA GLY A 382 18.68 -20.47 23.25
C GLY A 382 18.47 -21.58 24.29
N SER A 383 18.48 -21.26 25.59
CA SER A 383 18.15 -22.14 26.71
C SER A 383 16.83 -21.84 27.40
N ILE A 384 16.16 -20.71 27.09
CA ILE A 384 14.86 -20.34 27.67
C ILE A 384 13.78 -20.50 26.62
N PRO A 385 12.76 -21.33 26.88
CA PRO A 385 11.68 -21.54 25.92
C PRO A 385 10.77 -20.32 25.73
N ALA A 386 10.63 -19.48 26.75
CA ALA A 386 9.87 -18.24 26.71
C ALA A 386 10.24 -17.34 27.89
N ILE A 387 10.03 -16.05 27.74
CA ILE A 387 9.89 -15.13 28.86
C ILE A 387 8.44 -15.17 29.31
N VAL A 388 8.21 -15.50 30.58
CA VAL A 388 6.88 -15.59 31.17
C VAL A 388 6.69 -14.48 32.20
N ALA A 389 5.90 -13.49 31.87
CA ALA A 389 5.53 -12.40 32.74
C ALA A 389 4.24 -12.75 33.49
N THR A 390 4.29 -12.88 34.81
CA THR A 390 3.13 -13.19 35.67
C THR A 390 2.64 -11.92 36.33
N PHE A 391 1.38 -11.59 36.09
CA PHE A 391 0.71 -10.40 36.61
C PHE A 391 0.03 -10.72 37.95
N THR A 392 0.25 -9.85 38.91
CA THR A 392 -0.41 -9.89 40.24
C THR A 392 -0.69 -8.47 40.71
N SER A 393 -1.49 -8.30 41.75
CA SER A 393 -1.73 -6.98 42.33
C SER A 393 -0.48 -6.32 42.98
N SER A 394 0.61 -7.07 43.13
CA SER A 394 1.88 -6.57 43.71
C SER A 394 2.92 -6.24 42.64
N GLY A 395 2.65 -6.51 41.37
CA GLY A 395 3.55 -6.27 40.24
C GLY A 395 3.60 -7.39 39.26
N ILE A 396 4.50 -7.24 38.26
CA ILE A 396 4.84 -8.26 37.31
C ILE A 396 6.11 -8.97 37.76
N SER A 397 6.06 -10.30 37.83
CA SER A 397 7.23 -11.14 38.06
C SER A 397 7.54 -11.97 36.83
N TYR A 398 8.80 -12.29 36.65
CA TYR A 398 9.27 -13.05 35.49
C TYR A 398 9.74 -14.43 35.96
N ASN A 399 9.69 -15.42 35.05
CA ASN A 399 10.29 -16.74 35.26
C ASN A 399 11.79 -16.62 35.53
N ASP A 400 12.43 -17.71 35.97
CA ASP A 400 13.85 -17.74 36.19
C ASP A 400 14.63 -17.43 34.90
N LEU A 401 15.18 -16.24 34.82
CA LEU A 401 15.97 -15.74 33.70
C LEU A 401 17.47 -15.99 33.90
N SER A 402 17.88 -16.67 34.98
CA SER A 402 19.30 -16.92 35.29
C SER A 402 20.00 -17.80 34.26
N ALA A 403 19.23 -18.62 33.55
CA ALA A 403 19.70 -19.45 32.44
C ALA A 403 19.62 -18.74 31.10
N ALA A 404 19.09 -17.51 31.03
CA ALA A 404 19.03 -16.76 29.80
C ALA A 404 20.43 -16.36 29.37
N SER A 405 20.84 -16.84 28.21
CA SER A 405 22.12 -16.46 27.61
C SER A 405 21.95 -15.19 26.81
N TRP A 406 22.18 -14.08 27.44
CA TRP A 406 22.13 -12.76 26.83
C TRP A 406 23.35 -12.55 25.90
N GLY A 407 23.12 -12.36 24.61
CA GLY A 407 24.18 -12.05 23.66
C GLY A 407 25.09 -13.20 23.27
N HIS A 408 24.57 -14.41 23.14
CA HIS A 408 25.34 -15.63 22.87
C HIS A 408 26.04 -15.68 21.52
N GLU A 409 25.58 -14.98 20.51
CA GLU A 409 26.16 -15.02 19.17
C GLU A 409 27.54 -14.35 19.07
N TYR A 410 27.97 -13.61 20.07
CA TYR A 410 29.22 -12.84 20.04
C TYR A 410 30.17 -13.14 21.18
N GLY A 411 30.34 -14.42 21.49
CA GLY A 411 31.48 -14.87 22.30
C GLY A 411 31.30 -14.71 23.81
N GLY A 412 30.32 -15.35 24.39
CA GLY A 412 30.37 -15.73 25.80
C GLY A 412 30.21 -14.62 26.83
N VAL A 413 29.38 -13.65 26.55
CA VAL A 413 29.07 -12.59 27.52
C VAL A 413 27.88 -13.01 28.36
N THR A 414 28.04 -13.00 29.68
CA THR A 414 26.99 -13.18 30.69
C THR A 414 25.77 -12.32 30.38
N PRO A 415 24.53 -12.79 30.67
CA PRO A 415 23.32 -12.01 30.50
C PRO A 415 23.51 -10.63 31.12
N ARG A 416 23.44 -9.60 30.32
CA ARG A 416 23.44 -8.23 30.82
C ARG A 416 22.11 -7.62 30.45
N ALA A 417 21.38 -7.19 31.45
CA ALA A 417 20.44 -6.12 31.24
C ALA A 417 21.19 -5.02 30.47
N TRP A 418 20.65 -4.61 29.35
CA TRP A 418 21.25 -3.53 28.56
C TRP A 418 21.06 -2.24 29.34
N TRP A 419 22.12 -1.81 30.02
CA TRP A 419 22.19 -0.51 30.65
C TRP A 419 22.88 0.43 29.67
N PHE A 420 22.14 1.19 28.94
CA PHE A 420 22.70 2.37 28.31
C PHE A 420 22.73 3.52 29.33
N LYS A 421 23.83 3.65 30.01
CA LYS A 421 24.25 4.94 30.55
C LYS A 421 24.98 5.69 29.46
N GLY A 422 24.26 6.14 28.43
CA GLY A 422 24.73 7.21 27.58
C GLY A 422 24.70 8.49 28.41
N ALA A 423 25.87 9.11 28.62
CA ALA A 423 25.86 10.46 29.13
C ALA A 423 25.15 11.31 28.08
N ARG A 424 23.95 11.77 28.41
CA ARG A 424 23.24 12.78 27.65
C ARG A 424 24.19 13.97 27.47
N PRO A 425 24.34 14.53 26.27
CA PRO A 425 24.97 15.83 26.13
C PRO A 425 24.18 16.82 26.97
N SER A 426 24.77 17.34 28.02
CA SER A 426 24.15 18.39 28.82
C SER A 426 23.81 19.57 27.93
N ALA A 427 22.51 19.91 27.80
CA ALA A 427 21.97 21.09 27.12
C ALA A 427 22.72 21.50 25.83
N THR A 428 22.74 20.64 24.84
CA THR A 428 23.27 21.00 23.52
C THR A 428 22.20 21.80 22.77
N THR A 429 22.61 22.96 22.28
CA THR A 429 21.84 23.70 21.28
C THR A 429 22.46 23.38 19.91
N GLY A 430 21.64 23.01 18.95
CA GLY A 430 22.06 22.68 17.59
C GLY A 430 22.04 21.19 17.27
N TRP A 431 22.76 20.82 16.23
CA TRP A 431 22.79 19.47 15.69
C TRP A 431 23.66 18.52 16.50
N TRP A 432 23.15 17.31 16.69
CA TRP A 432 23.87 16.20 17.26
C TRP A 432 23.61 14.93 16.45
N GLN A 433 24.64 14.11 16.23
CA GLN A 433 24.51 12.85 15.53
C GLN A 433 24.56 11.69 16.54
N GLY A 434 23.53 10.86 16.56
CA GLY A 434 23.47 9.65 17.36
C GLY A 434 24.40 8.56 16.83
N ARG A 435 24.59 7.48 17.60
CA ARG A 435 25.41 6.34 17.18
C ARG A 435 24.84 5.58 15.99
N SER A 436 23.51 5.63 15.82
CA SER A 436 22.79 5.14 14.64
C SER A 436 23.11 5.88 13.35
N GLY A 437 23.82 7.03 13.45
CA GLY A 437 24.05 7.93 12.34
C GLY A 437 22.92 8.90 12.08
N TYR A 438 21.80 8.81 12.80
CA TYR A 438 20.71 9.78 12.71
C TYR A 438 21.12 11.13 13.31
N TRP A 439 20.62 12.23 12.71
CA TRP A 439 20.80 13.57 13.18
C TRP A 439 19.60 14.04 13.97
N TYR A 440 19.84 14.77 15.07
CA TYR A 440 18.87 15.37 15.96
C TYR A 440 19.17 16.84 16.17
N TYR A 441 18.14 17.64 16.40
CA TYR A 441 18.31 19.08 16.66
C TYR A 441 17.76 19.47 18.02
N PHE A 442 18.57 20.19 18.81
CA PHE A 442 18.21 20.67 20.13
C PHE A 442 18.08 22.19 20.10
N ALA A 443 16.93 22.70 20.53
CA ALA A 443 16.65 24.13 20.64
C ALA A 443 16.83 24.68 22.08
N GLY A 444 17.81 24.16 22.80
CA GLY A 444 18.06 24.55 24.20
C GLY A 444 17.13 23.88 25.21
N LYS A 445 16.38 22.86 24.78
CA LYS A 445 15.56 21.99 25.65
C LYS A 445 16.32 20.71 25.95
N PRO A 446 15.92 19.99 27.00
CA PRO A 446 16.45 18.67 27.30
C PRO A 446 16.17 17.60 26.23
N SER A 447 15.07 17.67 25.50
CA SER A 447 14.71 16.78 24.40
C SER A 447 15.05 17.36 23.04
N ALA A 448 15.28 16.52 22.05
CA ALA A 448 15.38 16.94 20.65
C ALA A 448 14.04 17.52 20.16
N GLU A 449 14.07 18.37 19.15
CA GLU A 449 12.85 18.77 18.47
C GLU A 449 12.29 17.55 17.74
N ALA A 450 10.98 17.31 17.85
CA ALA A 450 10.29 16.20 17.24
C ALA A 450 8.97 16.66 16.62
N SER A 451 8.51 15.99 15.56
CA SER A 451 7.33 16.37 14.77
C SER A 451 7.32 17.85 14.42
N ALA A 452 8.47 18.39 14.01
CA ALA A 452 8.68 19.81 13.88
C ALA A 452 9.60 20.19 12.71
N TRP A 453 9.30 21.33 12.11
CA TRP A 453 10.19 21.98 11.17
C TRP A 453 11.30 22.77 11.90
N VAL A 454 12.54 22.52 11.52
CA VAL A 454 13.72 23.24 11.98
C VAL A 454 14.30 24.03 10.83
N TYR A 455 14.52 25.33 11.04
CA TYR A 455 15.23 26.17 10.09
C TYR A 455 16.63 26.46 10.62
N ASP A 456 17.66 25.97 9.93
CA ASP A 456 19.05 26.21 10.29
C ASP A 456 19.91 26.44 9.04
N ARG A 457 20.83 27.39 9.12
CA ARG A 457 21.82 27.72 8.07
C ARG A 457 21.23 27.88 6.66
N GLY A 458 20.02 28.44 6.57
CA GLY A 458 19.39 28.73 5.28
C GLY A 458 18.55 27.60 4.70
N SER A 459 18.40 26.47 5.40
CA SER A 459 17.64 25.32 4.97
C SER A 459 16.59 24.90 6.00
N TRP A 460 15.51 24.29 5.54
CA TRP A 460 14.51 23.64 6.36
C TRP A 460 14.81 22.14 6.48
N TYR A 461 14.58 21.61 7.64
CA TYR A 461 14.72 20.21 8.00
C TYR A 461 13.44 19.76 8.70
N TRP A 462 13.04 18.53 8.49
CA TRP A 462 11.96 17.91 9.27
C TRP A 462 12.56 16.99 10.32
N MET A 463 12.24 17.28 11.56
CA MET A 463 12.50 16.35 12.65
C MET A 463 11.28 15.47 12.78
N GLY A 464 11.42 14.19 12.45
CA GLY A 464 10.36 13.22 12.58
C GLY A 464 9.88 13.12 14.01
N ALA A 465 8.88 12.33 14.19
CA ALA A 465 8.28 12.03 15.45
C ALA A 465 9.27 11.57 16.52
N THR A 466 10.28 10.88 16.09
CA THR A 466 11.37 10.33 16.89
C THR A 466 12.43 11.37 17.25
N GLY A 467 12.28 12.60 16.80
CA GLY A 467 13.34 13.60 16.84
C GLY A 467 14.46 13.37 15.83
N ALA A 468 14.47 12.26 15.11
CA ALA A 468 15.44 12.01 14.05
C ALA A 468 15.14 12.87 12.82
N MET A 469 16.20 13.42 12.20
CA MET A 469 16.08 14.17 10.97
C MET A 469 15.64 13.26 9.81
N ALA A 470 14.57 13.62 9.15
CA ALA A 470 14.11 12.95 7.93
C ALA A 470 15.17 13.03 6.81
N SER A 471 15.26 12.00 5.98
CA SER A 471 16.22 11.91 4.89
C SER A 471 15.74 10.98 3.79
N SER A 472 15.76 11.45 2.54
CA SER A 472 15.35 10.69 1.35
C SER A 472 13.91 10.16 1.43
N GLU A 473 13.00 10.92 2.00
CA GLU A 473 11.63 10.46 2.25
C GLU A 473 10.58 11.55 2.07
N TRP A 474 9.34 11.10 1.85
CA TRP A 474 8.16 11.93 1.91
C TRP A 474 7.70 12.07 3.36
N ILE A 475 7.39 13.29 3.76
CA ILE A 475 6.81 13.57 5.08
C ILE A 475 5.47 14.27 4.92
N HIS A 476 4.55 14.01 5.84
CA HIS A 476 3.28 14.73 5.95
C HIS A 476 3.29 15.51 7.26
N ASP A 477 3.19 16.85 7.17
CA ASP A 477 3.29 17.73 8.35
C ASP A 477 1.96 17.98 9.05
N GLY A 478 0.95 17.14 8.73
CA GLY A 478 -0.44 17.31 9.18
C GLY A 478 -1.29 18.15 8.22
N THR A 479 -0.68 18.77 7.20
CA THR A 479 -1.37 19.61 6.21
C THR A 479 -1.03 19.21 4.77
N ASP A 480 0.25 19.09 4.48
CA ASP A 480 0.76 18.90 3.12
C ASP A 480 1.88 17.85 3.11
N TRP A 481 2.09 17.26 1.93
CA TRP A 481 3.23 16.37 1.69
C TRP A 481 4.44 17.16 1.21
N TYR A 482 5.60 16.84 1.78
CA TYR A 482 6.90 17.42 1.45
C TYR A 482 7.92 16.32 1.18
N TYR A 483 8.93 16.62 0.41
CA TYR A 483 10.05 15.71 0.20
C TYR A 483 11.32 16.26 0.84
N ILE A 484 11.97 15.38 1.63
CA ILE A 484 13.26 15.68 2.24
C ILE A 484 14.36 14.96 1.44
N GLU A 485 15.37 15.69 1.04
CA GLU A 485 16.51 15.16 0.30
C GLU A 485 17.41 14.27 1.20
N ALA A 486 18.33 13.50 0.58
CA ALA A 486 19.31 12.69 1.31
C ALA A 486 20.18 13.47 2.29
N SER A 487 20.35 14.76 2.05
CA SER A 487 21.06 15.69 2.92
C SER A 487 20.27 16.10 4.17
N GLY A 488 19.00 15.70 4.26
CA GLY A 488 18.06 16.17 5.28
C GLY A 488 17.41 17.53 4.95
N HIS A 489 17.80 18.18 3.87
CA HIS A 489 17.20 19.43 3.47
C HIS A 489 15.83 19.24 2.83
N LEU A 490 14.93 20.19 3.09
CA LEU A 490 13.70 20.30 2.30
C LEU A 490 14.05 20.46 0.82
N ALA A 491 13.48 19.63 -0.04
CA ALA A 491 13.72 19.67 -1.47
C ALA A 491 13.33 21.02 -2.09
N GLY A 492 13.99 21.38 -3.15
CA GLY A 492 13.70 22.59 -3.91
C GLY A 492 12.38 22.49 -4.70
N SER A 493 12.17 23.48 -5.58
CA SER A 493 11.05 23.45 -6.54
C SER A 493 11.49 22.80 -7.84
N GLY A 494 10.59 22.06 -8.49
CA GLY A 494 10.79 21.48 -9.81
C GLY A 494 10.39 20.00 -9.87
N TRP A 495 10.76 19.37 -10.98
CA TRP A 495 10.48 17.97 -11.23
C TRP A 495 11.43 17.07 -10.45
N MET A 496 10.85 16.04 -9.85
CA MET A 496 11.57 15.02 -9.09
C MET A 496 11.13 13.63 -9.53
N TRP A 497 12.09 12.75 -9.77
CA TRP A 497 11.84 11.33 -10.00
C TRP A 497 12.02 10.55 -8.70
N ASN A 498 10.99 9.86 -8.27
CA ASN A 498 11.04 9.03 -7.06
C ASN A 498 10.20 7.78 -7.25
N SER A 499 10.72 6.63 -6.84
CA SER A 499 10.00 5.35 -6.81
C SER A 499 9.19 5.03 -8.08
N GLY A 500 9.79 5.28 -9.26
CA GLY A 500 9.16 4.93 -10.54
C GLY A 500 8.15 5.95 -11.07
N SER A 501 8.01 7.11 -10.46
CA SER A 501 7.08 8.17 -10.86
C SER A 501 7.72 9.56 -10.84
N TRP A 502 7.20 10.46 -11.67
CA TRP A 502 7.55 11.87 -11.62
C TRP A 502 6.61 12.63 -10.70
N TYR A 503 7.18 13.54 -9.92
CA TYR A 503 6.48 14.47 -9.04
C TYR A 503 6.91 15.88 -9.36
N TYR A 504 6.10 16.86 -9.01
CA TYR A 504 6.48 18.26 -9.08
C TYR A 504 6.37 18.90 -7.70
N LEU A 505 7.46 19.52 -7.28
CA LEU A 505 7.56 20.17 -5.98
C LEU A 505 7.48 21.68 -6.13
N SER A 506 6.82 22.34 -5.21
CA SER A 506 6.83 23.78 -5.04
C SER A 506 7.37 24.11 -3.65
N ASN A 507 8.64 24.50 -3.57
CA ASN A 507 9.37 24.69 -2.30
C ASN A 507 9.28 23.44 -1.39
N GLY A 508 9.59 22.28 -1.95
CA GLY A 508 9.56 21.00 -1.27
C GLY A 508 8.17 20.37 -1.11
N ARG A 509 7.11 21.16 -1.26
CA ARG A 509 5.74 20.70 -1.15
C ARG A 509 5.27 20.01 -2.44
N MET A 510 4.63 18.88 -2.30
CA MET A 510 4.04 18.12 -3.40
C MET A 510 2.92 18.89 -4.09
N THR A 511 2.97 18.98 -5.41
CA THR A 511 1.91 19.57 -6.23
C THR A 511 0.95 18.48 -6.70
N THR A 512 -0.34 18.75 -6.60
CA THR A 512 -1.41 17.86 -7.07
C THR A 512 -2.34 18.59 -8.03
N GLY A 513 -3.12 17.85 -8.84
CA GLY A 513 -4.03 18.42 -9.82
C GLY A 513 -3.31 18.97 -11.06
N TRP A 514 -3.93 19.95 -11.71
CA TRP A 514 -3.36 20.56 -12.91
C TRP A 514 -2.14 21.41 -12.62
N LEU A 515 -1.04 21.13 -13.33
CA LEU A 515 0.22 21.86 -13.28
C LEU A 515 0.52 22.47 -14.63
N LEU A 516 0.77 23.77 -14.67
CA LEU A 516 1.33 24.46 -15.85
C LEU A 516 2.82 24.71 -15.62
N ASP A 517 3.66 24.00 -16.37
CA ASP A 517 5.10 24.19 -16.33
C ASP A 517 5.66 24.53 -17.72
N HIS A 518 6.37 25.66 -17.82
CA HIS A 518 6.94 26.16 -19.08
C HIS A 518 5.96 26.17 -20.28
N GLY A 519 4.68 26.50 -20.03
CA GLY A 519 3.64 26.56 -21.05
C GLY A 519 3.02 25.22 -21.43
N THR A 520 3.41 24.14 -20.79
CA THR A 520 2.87 22.79 -20.96
C THR A 520 2.05 22.40 -19.75
N TRP A 521 0.87 21.84 -20.00
CA TRP A 521 0.01 21.33 -18.94
C TRP A 521 0.32 19.87 -18.64
N TYR A 522 0.36 19.57 -17.35
CA TYR A 522 0.51 18.23 -16.76
C TYR A 522 -0.62 18.00 -15.75
N TYR A 523 -0.89 16.77 -15.41
CA TYR A 523 -1.82 16.43 -14.34
C TYR A 523 -1.14 15.53 -13.31
N MET A 524 -1.08 16.04 -12.10
CA MET A 524 -0.54 15.34 -10.94
C MET A 524 -1.69 14.68 -10.21
N ASP A 525 -1.59 13.40 -9.93
CA ASP A 525 -2.65 12.65 -9.24
C ASP A 525 -3.01 13.30 -7.91
N PRO A 526 -4.28 13.59 -7.64
CA PRO A 526 -4.68 14.31 -6.43
C PRO A 526 -4.36 13.59 -5.12
N HIS A 527 -4.24 12.25 -5.14
CA HIS A 527 -4.02 11.44 -3.96
C HIS A 527 -2.54 11.09 -3.75
N THR A 528 -1.85 10.79 -4.84
CA THR A 528 -0.46 10.32 -4.77
C THR A 528 0.57 11.38 -5.16
N GLY A 529 0.15 12.46 -5.81
CA GLY A 529 1.03 13.48 -6.40
C GLY A 529 1.81 13.01 -7.64
N ALA A 530 1.68 11.75 -8.04
CA ALA A 530 2.40 11.20 -9.20
C ALA A 530 1.87 11.78 -10.51
N MET A 531 2.78 12.11 -11.43
CA MET A 531 2.44 12.58 -12.77
C MET A 531 1.65 11.50 -13.54
N ARG A 532 0.50 11.86 -14.07
CA ARG A 532 -0.35 10.96 -14.86
C ARG A 532 0.07 10.94 -16.32
N THR A 533 -0.11 9.80 -16.97
CA THR A 533 0.09 9.58 -18.41
C THR A 533 -1.08 8.79 -18.98
N GLY A 534 -1.26 8.83 -20.30
CA GLY A 534 -2.35 8.14 -20.98
C GLY A 534 -3.70 8.84 -20.81
N TRP A 535 -4.78 8.09 -20.98
CA TRP A 535 -6.12 8.60 -20.81
C TRP A 535 -6.48 8.80 -19.35
N VAL A 536 -6.99 9.99 -19.02
CA VAL A 536 -7.42 10.34 -17.66
C VAL A 536 -8.76 11.06 -17.69
N ARG A 537 -9.66 10.74 -16.77
CA ARG A 537 -10.95 11.41 -16.62
C ARG A 537 -10.88 12.37 -15.43
N ILE A 538 -11.11 13.67 -15.70
CA ILE A 538 -11.07 14.74 -14.70
C ILE A 538 -12.34 15.57 -14.88
N ASP A 539 -13.10 15.78 -13.82
CA ASP A 539 -14.36 16.55 -13.82
C ASP A 539 -15.28 16.16 -14.98
N ASP A 540 -15.50 14.84 -15.13
CA ASP A 540 -16.34 14.22 -16.17
C ASP A 540 -15.87 14.42 -17.63
N ARG A 541 -14.66 14.90 -17.84
CA ARG A 541 -14.05 15.07 -19.17
C ARG A 541 -12.83 14.18 -19.31
N TRP A 542 -12.65 13.64 -20.51
CA TRP A 542 -11.45 12.86 -20.83
C TRP A 542 -10.37 13.76 -21.38
N TYR A 543 -9.14 13.50 -20.92
CA TYR A 543 -7.89 14.13 -21.37
C TYR A 543 -6.89 13.04 -21.73
N TYR A 544 -5.93 13.37 -22.54
CA TYR A 544 -4.80 12.48 -22.83
C TYR A 544 -3.48 13.16 -22.48
N LEU A 545 -2.74 12.53 -21.61
CA LEU A 545 -1.39 12.92 -21.20
C LEU A 545 -0.41 12.03 -21.96
N GLY A 546 0.49 12.59 -22.75
CA GLY A 546 1.50 11.83 -23.46
C GLY A 546 2.42 11.04 -22.53
N SER A 547 3.32 10.23 -23.08
CA SER A 547 4.31 9.48 -22.28
C SER A 547 5.24 10.39 -21.45
N SER A 548 5.40 11.64 -21.85
CA SER A 548 6.11 12.68 -21.09
C SER A 548 5.25 13.34 -20.02
N GLY A 549 3.99 12.95 -19.86
CA GLY A 549 3.02 13.62 -19.01
C GLY A 549 2.37 14.86 -19.62
N ALA A 550 2.87 15.36 -20.75
CA ALA A 550 2.36 16.55 -21.41
C ALA A 550 0.93 16.36 -21.91
N MET A 551 0.03 17.30 -21.61
CA MET A 551 -1.35 17.27 -22.09
C MET A 551 -1.40 17.44 -23.61
N SER A 552 -2.06 16.52 -24.27
CA SER A 552 -2.24 16.54 -25.73
C SER A 552 -3.41 17.45 -26.12
N THR A 553 -3.31 18.06 -27.31
CA THR A 553 -4.37 18.82 -27.98
C THR A 553 -4.39 18.50 -29.45
N GLY A 554 -5.52 18.71 -30.12
CA GLY A 554 -5.69 18.38 -31.55
C GLY A 554 -5.92 16.89 -31.79
N TRP A 555 -5.57 16.42 -32.99
CA TRP A 555 -5.76 15.02 -33.37
C TRP A 555 -4.79 14.08 -32.67
N LEU A 556 -5.33 13.02 -32.09
CA LEU A 556 -4.60 11.97 -31.40
C LEU A 556 -4.97 10.60 -31.97
N HIS A 557 -3.99 9.79 -32.27
CA HIS A 557 -4.19 8.37 -32.59
C HIS A 557 -3.79 7.52 -31.39
N SER A 558 -4.76 6.81 -30.80
CA SER A 558 -4.55 5.93 -29.65
C SER A 558 -5.38 4.66 -29.81
N ASP A 559 -4.82 3.51 -29.48
CA ASP A 559 -5.52 2.22 -29.48
C ASP A 559 -6.27 1.90 -30.81
N GLY A 560 -5.67 2.27 -31.94
CA GLY A 560 -6.23 2.02 -33.26
C GLY A 560 -7.34 2.97 -33.71
N ALA A 561 -7.68 3.99 -32.94
CA ALA A 561 -8.69 4.98 -33.27
C ALA A 561 -8.13 6.42 -33.24
N TRP A 562 -8.76 7.29 -34.00
CA TRP A 562 -8.47 8.73 -33.93
C TRP A 562 -9.43 9.43 -32.98
N TYR A 563 -8.89 10.33 -32.20
CA TYR A 563 -9.61 11.21 -31.26
C TYR A 563 -9.24 12.66 -31.52
N TYR A 564 -10.04 13.57 -31.05
CA TYR A 564 -9.69 14.98 -31.09
C TYR A 564 -9.81 15.61 -29.70
N LEU A 565 -8.73 16.25 -29.30
CA LEU A 565 -8.63 16.97 -28.05
C LEU A 565 -8.74 18.47 -28.33
N SER A 566 -9.63 19.17 -27.65
CA SER A 566 -9.83 20.61 -27.80
C SER A 566 -8.56 21.39 -27.41
N GLY A 567 -8.55 22.69 -27.65
CA GLY A 567 -7.46 23.55 -27.17
C GLY A 567 -7.29 23.59 -25.64
N SER A 568 -8.32 23.15 -24.91
CA SER A 568 -8.25 22.96 -23.44
C SER A 568 -7.82 21.55 -23.05
N GLY A 569 -7.48 20.69 -23.99
CA GLY A 569 -7.10 19.28 -23.75
C GLY A 569 -8.31 18.33 -23.61
N ALA A 570 -9.51 18.83 -23.45
CA ALA A 570 -10.69 17.99 -23.27
C ALA A 570 -11.06 17.25 -24.56
N MET A 571 -11.35 15.95 -24.48
CA MET A 571 -11.78 15.12 -25.59
C MET A 571 -13.13 15.64 -26.15
N VAL A 572 -13.20 15.75 -27.46
CA VAL A 572 -14.40 16.19 -28.19
C VAL A 572 -15.24 14.98 -28.59
N THR A 573 -16.54 15.11 -28.52
CA THR A 573 -17.52 14.15 -29.06
C THR A 573 -18.50 14.87 -29.96
N GLY A 574 -19.17 14.16 -30.87
CA GLY A 574 -20.10 14.73 -31.83
C GLY A 574 -19.40 15.39 -33.01
N TRP A 575 -20.05 16.38 -33.62
CA TRP A 575 -19.55 17.05 -34.80
C TRP A 575 -18.37 17.98 -34.52
N LEU A 576 -17.30 17.79 -35.28
CA LEU A 576 -16.08 18.58 -35.22
C LEU A 576 -15.77 19.17 -36.61
N ARG A 577 -15.45 20.46 -36.64
CA ARG A 577 -14.88 21.10 -37.84
C ARG A 577 -13.38 21.34 -37.61
N SER A 578 -12.56 20.67 -38.43
CA SER A 578 -11.10 20.77 -38.34
C SER A 578 -10.47 20.85 -39.74
N GLY A 579 -9.54 21.78 -39.95
CA GLY A 579 -8.88 21.96 -41.24
C GLY A 579 -9.81 22.38 -42.39
N GLY A 580 -11.03 22.82 -42.10
CA GLY A 580 -12.06 23.14 -43.11
C GLY A 580 -13.10 22.05 -43.34
N ASP A 581 -12.81 20.83 -42.93
CA ASP A 581 -13.63 19.62 -43.08
C ASP A 581 -14.43 19.31 -41.83
N TRP A 582 -15.54 18.56 -41.99
CA TRP A 582 -16.36 18.05 -40.93
C TRP A 582 -16.02 16.60 -40.61
N TYR A 583 -15.96 16.29 -39.32
CA TYR A 583 -15.74 14.96 -38.76
C TYR A 583 -16.82 14.67 -37.73
N TYR A 584 -17.04 13.38 -37.45
CA TYR A 584 -17.92 12.98 -36.34
C TYR A 584 -17.17 12.07 -35.39
N LEU A 585 -17.11 12.50 -34.12
CA LEU A 585 -16.55 11.74 -33.02
C LEU A 585 -17.71 11.07 -32.29
N SER A 586 -17.66 9.77 -32.12
CA SER A 586 -18.68 8.99 -31.41
C SER A 586 -18.80 9.42 -29.93
N SER A 587 -19.74 8.86 -29.21
CA SER A 587 -19.85 9.08 -27.78
C SER A 587 -18.62 8.60 -26.97
N SER A 588 -17.84 7.66 -27.52
CA SER A 588 -16.55 7.24 -26.96
C SER A 588 -15.39 8.19 -27.34
N GLY A 589 -15.62 9.22 -28.13
CA GLY A 589 -14.61 10.13 -28.66
C GLY A 589 -13.91 9.62 -29.91
N ALA A 590 -14.09 8.37 -30.31
CA ALA A 590 -13.45 7.81 -31.48
C ALA A 590 -14.04 8.39 -32.77
N MET A 591 -13.16 8.78 -33.69
CA MET A 591 -13.55 9.28 -35.04
C MET A 591 -14.29 8.19 -35.81
N THR A 592 -15.45 8.55 -36.34
CA THR A 592 -16.29 7.62 -37.12
C THR A 592 -15.90 7.62 -38.59
N THR A 593 -15.83 6.43 -39.18
CA THR A 593 -15.63 6.21 -40.61
C THR A 593 -16.76 5.36 -41.17
N GLY A 594 -17.05 5.49 -42.45
CA GLY A 594 -18.17 4.77 -43.09
C GLY A 594 -19.53 5.37 -42.73
N TRP A 595 -20.57 4.54 -42.75
CA TRP A 595 -21.94 4.95 -42.42
C TRP A 595 -22.17 5.04 -40.95
N PHE A 596 -22.81 6.14 -40.50
CA PHE A 596 -23.26 6.33 -39.13
C PHE A 596 -24.54 7.15 -39.04
N GLN A 597 -25.22 7.09 -37.93
CA GLN A 597 -26.45 7.82 -37.69
C GLN A 597 -26.25 8.83 -36.56
N ASP A 598 -26.70 10.06 -36.79
CA ASP A 598 -26.80 11.09 -35.75
C ASP A 598 -28.22 11.66 -35.73
N GLY A 599 -28.90 11.51 -34.61
CA GLY A 599 -30.33 11.75 -34.52
C GLY A 599 -31.12 10.83 -35.45
N SER A 600 -31.97 11.44 -36.31
CA SER A 600 -32.76 10.71 -37.34
C SER A 600 -32.08 10.61 -38.68
N SER A 601 -30.90 11.18 -38.88
CA SER A 601 -30.21 11.31 -40.15
C SER A 601 -29.02 10.36 -40.28
N TRP A 602 -28.85 9.81 -41.49
CA TRP A 602 -27.69 9.03 -41.85
C TRP A 602 -26.63 9.92 -42.50
N TYR A 603 -25.38 9.63 -42.18
CA TYR A 603 -24.21 10.32 -42.70
C TYR A 603 -23.18 9.31 -43.15
N PHE A 604 -22.21 9.74 -43.94
CA PHE A 604 -21.08 8.93 -44.34
C PHE A 604 -19.78 9.71 -44.20
N SER A 605 -18.82 9.12 -43.53
CA SER A 605 -17.46 9.63 -43.47
C SER A 605 -16.51 8.75 -44.30
N SER A 606 -15.58 9.38 -45.00
CA SER A 606 -14.51 8.70 -45.71
C SER A 606 -13.60 7.88 -44.78
N ALA A 607 -12.69 7.10 -45.31
CA ALA A 607 -11.68 6.40 -44.54
C ALA A 607 -10.75 7.37 -43.74
N SER A 608 -10.64 8.62 -44.18
CA SER A 608 -9.95 9.69 -43.42
C SER A 608 -10.82 10.37 -42.36
N GLY A 609 -12.07 9.93 -42.19
CA GLY A 609 -13.03 10.51 -41.27
C GLY A 609 -13.77 11.73 -41.77
N VAL A 610 -13.40 12.28 -42.95
CA VAL A 610 -14.05 13.47 -43.51
C VAL A 610 -15.48 13.16 -43.95
N MET A 611 -16.43 13.97 -43.49
CA MET A 611 -17.85 13.87 -43.87
C MET A 611 -18.03 14.04 -45.38
N HIS A 612 -18.70 13.09 -46.00
CA HIS A 612 -19.00 13.12 -47.41
C HIS A 612 -20.23 13.98 -47.71
N THR A 613 -20.15 14.75 -48.79
CA THR A 613 -21.26 15.49 -49.39
C THR A 613 -21.34 15.19 -50.89
N GLY A 614 -22.53 15.31 -51.48
CA GLY A 614 -22.75 15.01 -52.87
C GLY A 614 -23.02 13.52 -53.13
N TRP A 615 -22.71 13.05 -54.36
CA TRP A 615 -22.95 11.68 -54.76
C TRP A 615 -21.96 10.70 -54.12
N LEU A 616 -22.50 9.68 -53.49
CA LEU A 616 -21.73 8.59 -52.86
C LEU A 616 -22.11 7.25 -53.52
N ASN A 617 -21.11 6.53 -54.00
CA ASN A 617 -21.28 5.11 -54.35
C ASN A 617 -20.82 4.24 -53.18
N SER A 618 -21.74 3.47 -52.62
CA SER A 618 -21.44 2.58 -51.50
C SER A 618 -22.10 1.22 -51.73
N GLY A 619 -21.31 0.18 -51.76
CA GLY A 619 -21.76 -1.13 -52.20
C GLY A 619 -22.18 -1.12 -53.68
N SER A 620 -23.38 -1.53 -53.98
CA SER A 620 -23.91 -1.53 -55.37
C SER A 620 -24.86 -0.35 -55.62
N ASN A 621 -24.98 0.60 -54.70
CA ASN A 621 -25.98 1.66 -54.75
C ASN A 621 -25.35 3.04 -54.75
N TRP A 622 -26.06 3.98 -55.39
CA TRP A 622 -25.76 5.40 -55.28
C TRP A 622 -26.64 6.07 -54.26
N TYR A 623 -26.05 6.97 -53.47
CA TYR A 623 -26.68 7.80 -52.48
C TYR A 623 -26.37 9.27 -52.74
N TYR A 624 -27.18 10.16 -52.25
CA TYR A 624 -26.89 11.59 -52.31
C TYR A 624 -26.83 12.16 -50.92
N MET A 625 -25.67 12.66 -50.56
CA MET A 625 -25.42 13.33 -49.28
C MET A 625 -25.61 14.84 -49.49
N SER A 626 -26.55 15.43 -48.80
CA SER A 626 -26.88 16.87 -48.91
C SER A 626 -25.70 17.75 -48.52
N GLY A 627 -25.78 19.05 -48.73
CA GLY A 627 -24.70 20.00 -48.38
C GLY A 627 -24.31 20.04 -46.91
N ASN A 628 -25.21 19.59 -46.02
CA ASN A 628 -24.94 19.40 -44.60
C ASN A 628 -24.50 17.97 -44.21
N GLY A 629 -24.24 17.13 -45.23
CA GLY A 629 -23.80 15.74 -45.04
C GLY A 629 -24.92 14.73 -44.81
N ALA A 630 -26.13 15.12 -44.58
CA ALA A 630 -27.23 14.20 -44.30
C ALA A 630 -27.65 13.44 -45.59
N MET A 631 -27.85 12.12 -45.46
CA MET A 631 -28.37 11.29 -46.54
C MET A 631 -29.77 11.74 -46.99
N SER A 632 -29.93 12.00 -48.26
CA SER A 632 -31.20 12.35 -48.85
C SER A 632 -32.11 11.13 -49.00
N THR A 633 -33.43 11.34 -48.75
CA THR A 633 -34.48 10.38 -49.06
C THR A 633 -35.58 11.11 -49.81
N GLY A 634 -36.39 10.40 -50.62
CA GLY A 634 -37.44 11.00 -51.42
C GLY A 634 -36.92 11.77 -52.63
N TRP A 635 -37.73 12.68 -53.14
CA TRP A 635 -37.39 13.47 -54.33
C TRP A 635 -36.25 14.45 -54.02
N THR A 636 -35.18 14.32 -54.79
CA THR A 636 -33.93 15.10 -54.60
C THR A 636 -33.53 15.75 -55.93
N LYS A 637 -33.34 17.08 -55.93
CA LYS A 637 -32.92 17.83 -57.12
C LYS A 637 -31.41 18.14 -57.06
N VAL A 638 -30.65 17.59 -58.01
CA VAL A 638 -29.21 17.80 -58.09
C VAL A 638 -28.81 18.32 -59.45
N ALA A 639 -28.08 19.43 -59.53
CA ALA A 639 -27.65 20.08 -60.76
C ALA A 639 -28.76 20.22 -61.83
N GLY A 640 -29.95 20.57 -61.37
CA GLY A 640 -31.13 20.81 -62.27
C GLY A 640 -31.92 19.56 -62.60
N ALA A 641 -31.44 18.34 -62.39
CA ALA A 641 -32.13 17.09 -62.59
C ALA A 641 -32.79 16.56 -61.35
N TRP A 642 -33.92 15.84 -61.48
CA TRP A 642 -34.61 15.18 -60.40
C TRP A 642 -34.19 13.71 -60.30
N TYR A 643 -34.04 13.25 -59.05
CA TYR A 643 -33.72 11.87 -58.64
C TYR A 643 -34.69 11.48 -57.53
N TYR A 644 -34.87 10.19 -57.35
CA TYR A 644 -35.61 9.70 -56.17
C TYR A 644 -34.72 8.77 -55.38
N MET A 645 -34.60 9.11 -54.10
CA MET A 645 -33.87 8.28 -53.13
C MET A 645 -34.91 7.49 -52.34
N GLY A 646 -34.78 6.16 -52.37
CA GLY A 646 -35.71 5.29 -51.66
C GLY A 646 -35.64 5.52 -50.12
N GLY A 647 -36.50 4.86 -49.38
CA GLY A 647 -36.49 4.94 -47.91
C GLY A 647 -35.16 4.50 -47.28
N SER A 648 -34.37 3.70 -47.96
CA SER A 648 -33.00 3.33 -47.55
C SER A 648 -31.95 4.35 -47.98
N GLY A 649 -32.32 5.43 -48.65
CA GLY A 649 -31.42 6.40 -49.26
C GLY A 649 -30.84 5.98 -50.59
N ALA A 650 -31.03 4.74 -51.05
CA ALA A 650 -30.51 4.27 -52.32
C ALA A 650 -31.27 4.93 -53.51
N MET A 651 -30.51 5.42 -54.48
CA MET A 651 -31.06 6.00 -55.72
C MET A 651 -31.77 4.91 -56.53
N VAL A 652 -32.96 5.21 -56.96
CA VAL A 652 -33.75 4.31 -57.80
C VAL A 652 -33.47 4.53 -59.28
N THR A 653 -33.59 3.48 -60.07
CA THR A 653 -33.51 3.48 -61.54
C THR A 653 -34.70 2.72 -62.14
N GLY A 654 -34.94 2.88 -63.42
CA GLY A 654 -36.02 2.18 -64.17
C GLY A 654 -37.42 2.71 -63.76
N MET A 655 -38.40 1.82 -63.84
CA MET A 655 -39.81 2.20 -63.55
C MET A 655 -40.11 1.94 -62.06
N GLN A 656 -40.58 2.95 -61.37
CA GLN A 656 -40.94 2.92 -59.95
C GLN A 656 -42.35 3.49 -59.75
N VAL A 657 -43.07 3.01 -58.73
CA VAL A 657 -44.32 3.62 -58.29
C VAL A 657 -44.02 4.48 -57.07
N ILE A 658 -44.14 5.78 -57.19
CA ILE A 658 -43.89 6.79 -56.16
C ILE A 658 -45.16 7.61 -55.94
N ASP A 659 -45.62 7.64 -54.73
CA ASP A 659 -46.87 8.35 -54.33
C ASP A 659 -48.08 7.98 -55.24
N GLY A 660 -48.15 6.67 -55.59
CA GLY A 660 -49.24 6.15 -56.43
C GLY A 660 -49.10 6.44 -57.91
N ARG A 661 -48.01 7.09 -58.36
CA ARG A 661 -47.75 7.42 -59.79
C ARG A 661 -46.57 6.63 -60.33
N ARG A 662 -46.71 6.06 -61.53
CA ARG A 662 -45.61 5.43 -62.25
C ARG A 662 -44.64 6.49 -62.74
N SER A 663 -43.39 6.43 -62.23
CA SER A 663 -42.30 7.32 -62.57
C SER A 663 -41.18 6.55 -63.21
N THR A 664 -40.60 7.05 -64.29
CA THR A 664 -39.48 6.43 -65.02
C THR A 664 -38.21 7.21 -64.74
N PHE A 665 -37.16 6.44 -64.45
CA PHE A 665 -35.82 6.94 -64.26
C PHE A 665 -34.86 6.26 -65.25
N ASP A 666 -33.93 7.01 -65.79
CA ASP A 666 -32.88 6.44 -66.67
C ASP A 666 -31.84 5.60 -65.87
N SER A 667 -30.89 5.03 -66.57
CA SER A 667 -29.82 4.22 -65.96
C SER A 667 -28.89 5.00 -65.03
N SER A 668 -28.89 6.34 -65.13
CA SER A 668 -28.17 7.22 -64.26
C SER A 668 -29.01 7.70 -63.04
N GLY A 669 -30.26 7.22 -62.95
CA GLY A 669 -31.19 7.59 -61.88
C GLY A 669 -31.93 8.93 -62.11
N ARG A 670 -31.75 9.60 -63.27
CA ARG A 670 -32.46 10.84 -63.58
C ARG A 670 -33.93 10.56 -63.87
N TRP A 671 -34.81 11.34 -63.31
CA TRP A 671 -36.20 11.25 -63.60
C TRP A 671 -36.49 11.72 -65.03
N VAL A 672 -37.11 10.88 -65.83
CA VAL A 672 -37.48 11.12 -67.24
C VAL A 672 -38.89 11.66 -67.35
N GLY A 673 -39.82 11.23 -66.50
CA GLY A 673 -41.21 11.65 -66.46
C GLY A 673 -42.14 10.58 -65.88
N TYR A 674 -43.42 10.88 -65.89
CA TYR A 674 -44.43 9.90 -65.50
C TYR A 674 -44.68 8.95 -66.66
N ALA A 675 -44.76 7.65 -66.39
CA ALA A 675 -45.19 6.69 -67.42
C ALA A 675 -46.70 6.78 -67.58
N SER A 676 -47.12 6.74 -68.82
CA SER A 676 -48.53 6.74 -69.22
C SER A 676 -49.26 5.46 -68.81
#